data_f33c811a1d5cba56ca589819b192d32e
#
_entry.id   f33c811a1d5cba56ca589819b192d32e
#
_cell.length_a   1.000
_cell.length_b   1.000
_cell.length_c   1.000
_cell.angle_alpha   90.00
_cell.angle_beta   90.00
_cell.angle_gamma   90.00
#
_symmetry.space_group_name_H-M   'P 1'
#
loop_
_entity.id
_entity.type
_entity.pdbx_description
1 polymer ?
#
loop_
_entity_poly.entity_id
_entity_poly.type
_entity_poly.pdbx_seq_one_letter_code
_entity_poly.pdbx_strand_id
1 'polypeptide(L)'
;MSHLLALAGNQNCGKTTLFNALTGSNQHVGNFPGVTVEKKEGSIKKYKDAVLVDLPGIYSLSPYTSEEVVTRDFLVKDRPDAIINIVDATNLERNLYLTLQLMELNIPMILALNMMDEVRASGNTIHVKKLSQELGIPVIPISAAKGEGISDLLDTVIKTLKGDKTLPRLDFCKGEVHRAIHSIAHIIEDHAQAAGYPIRFAATKLVEGDEPMFKALDLDSGDIHIIDHIVEQMEQDLGTDREAALADMRYSYIEQLCAQCVVKHQETREQLRSEKIDRLLTSKYLGIPIFLLIMMLIFWLTFSVLGAPLQDLLSGWIDSFTAFLEAFLVRNQVTPWLISLLINGVCAGVGSVLSFLPIIVLLFFFLSLLEDSGYMARVAFVMDKLLRKIGLSGRSFVPMLIGFGCSVPAIMATRTLSSDRDRKMTIVLTPFMSCSAKLPIYGMITTAFFPGHPAIVMVSLYVLGIVVAILSGLLLKNTIFQGNSVPFVMELPAYRLPDAKSVLLHMWEKAKDFLHKAFTIIFIASIVIWFLQSFDWRLNMVSDSANSILASVGSIIAPLFTPLGFNDWRASTALITGFTAKESVVSTLTILTGASSDAQLSAMLTQIFTPLSAFSFLAFTILYMPCVAAFAASKRELGSMKQALLTAGYQTLVAYIAGTLIYQVGSLIL
;
A
#
# COMPACT_ATOMS: atom_id res chain seq x y z
N MET A 1 -21.37 34.06 20.15
CA MET A 1 -21.03 32.62 20.00
C MET A 1 -20.19 32.49 18.74
N SER A 2 -19.06 31.79 18.82
CA SER A 2 -18.25 31.55 17.66
C SER A 2 -18.94 30.49 16.78
N HIS A 3 -19.14 30.78 15.50
CA HIS A 3 -19.69 29.82 14.55
C HIS A 3 -18.66 28.80 14.15
N LEU A 4 -19.03 27.50 14.16
CA LEU A 4 -18.19 26.40 13.72
C LEU A 4 -18.54 26.03 12.27
N LEU A 5 -17.55 26.09 11.39
CA LEU A 5 -17.69 25.73 9.97
C LEU A 5 -16.81 24.55 9.63
N ALA A 6 -17.33 23.62 8.83
CA ALA A 6 -16.56 22.49 8.31
C ALA A 6 -16.23 22.70 6.83
N LEU A 7 -14.96 22.49 6.44
CA LEU A 7 -14.57 22.40 5.05
C LEU A 7 -14.41 20.92 4.66
N ALA A 8 -15.32 20.43 3.83
CA ALA A 8 -15.36 19.05 3.38
C ALA A 8 -15.20 18.97 1.86
N GLY A 9 -14.63 17.87 1.37
CA GLY A 9 -14.47 17.63 -0.08
C GLY A 9 -13.56 16.45 -0.37
N ASN A 10 -13.52 16.08 -1.63
CA ASN A 10 -12.70 14.94 -2.09
C ASN A 10 -11.21 15.24 -1.99
N GLN A 11 -10.40 14.21 -2.11
CA GLN A 11 -8.96 14.40 -2.24
C GLN A 11 -8.66 15.16 -3.55
N ASN A 12 -7.68 16.06 -3.53
CA ASN A 12 -7.22 16.88 -4.66
C ASN A 12 -8.24 17.90 -5.25
N CYS A 13 -9.38 18.13 -4.63
CA CYS A 13 -10.35 19.16 -5.06
C CYS A 13 -9.91 20.61 -4.78
N GLY A 14 -8.72 20.82 -4.19
CA GLY A 14 -8.20 22.14 -3.83
C GLY A 14 -8.57 22.64 -2.42
N LYS A 15 -8.95 21.73 -1.52
CA LYS A 15 -9.40 22.01 -0.15
C LYS A 15 -8.39 22.84 0.66
N THR A 16 -7.13 22.39 0.73
CA THR A 16 -6.07 23.11 1.46
C THR A 16 -5.79 24.49 0.87
N THR A 17 -5.88 24.64 -0.45
CA THR A 17 -5.72 25.94 -1.12
C THR A 17 -6.83 26.89 -0.70
N LEU A 18 -8.09 26.43 -0.71
CA LEU A 18 -9.23 27.22 -0.27
C LEU A 18 -9.15 27.57 1.22
N PHE A 19 -8.79 26.60 2.08
CA PHE A 19 -8.60 26.82 3.50
C PHE A 19 -7.57 27.94 3.77
N ASN A 20 -6.43 27.88 3.12
CA ASN A 20 -5.38 28.91 3.23
C ASN A 20 -5.85 30.29 2.73
N ALA A 21 -6.65 30.33 1.67
CA ALA A 21 -7.20 31.57 1.14
C ALA A 21 -8.20 32.21 2.12
N LEU A 22 -9.03 31.41 2.80
CA LEU A 22 -10.06 31.85 3.74
C LEU A 22 -9.47 32.27 5.10
N THR A 23 -8.51 31.50 5.64
CA THR A 23 -7.96 31.69 7.01
C THR A 23 -6.66 32.50 7.05
N GLY A 24 -5.82 32.43 6.01
CA GLY A 24 -4.50 33.08 5.98
C GLY A 24 -3.49 32.42 6.89
N SER A 25 -2.70 33.25 7.63
CA SER A 25 -1.61 32.76 8.50
C SER A 25 -2.08 32.33 9.91
N ASN A 26 -3.33 32.56 10.28
CA ASN A 26 -3.87 32.23 11.60
C ASN A 26 -4.45 30.81 11.61
N GLN A 27 -3.58 29.82 11.65
CA GLN A 27 -3.96 28.40 11.63
C GLN A 27 -3.39 27.70 12.86
N HIS A 28 -4.19 26.83 13.47
CA HIS A 28 -3.76 25.87 14.47
C HIS A 28 -3.73 24.47 13.85
N VAL A 29 -2.60 23.79 14.02
CA VAL A 29 -2.40 22.41 13.52
C VAL A 29 -2.27 21.50 14.73
N GLY A 30 -3.07 20.44 14.77
CA GLY A 30 -3.07 19.41 15.79
C GLY A 30 -3.55 18.10 15.21
N ASN A 31 -3.90 17.14 16.04
CA ASN A 31 -4.55 15.90 15.61
C ASN A 31 -6.00 15.84 16.10
N PHE A 32 -6.85 15.14 15.37
CA PHE A 32 -8.18 14.82 15.89
C PHE A 32 -8.06 13.92 17.13
N PRO A 33 -8.94 14.04 18.13
CA PRO A 33 -8.87 13.29 19.36
C PRO A 33 -8.82 11.77 19.13
N GLY A 34 -7.82 11.10 19.71
CA GLY A 34 -7.70 9.64 19.68
C GLY A 34 -7.16 9.02 18.38
N VAL A 35 -6.76 9.82 17.39
CA VAL A 35 -6.25 9.34 16.09
C VAL A 35 -5.04 10.15 15.63
N THR A 36 -4.29 9.60 14.65
CA THR A 36 -3.12 10.25 14.05
C THR A 36 -3.47 11.16 12.84
N VAL A 37 -4.74 11.46 12.65
CA VAL A 37 -5.24 12.31 11.56
C VAL A 37 -5.08 13.78 11.92
N GLU A 38 -4.45 14.55 11.04
CA GLU A 38 -4.16 15.97 11.26
C GLU A 38 -5.44 16.81 11.22
N LYS A 39 -5.62 17.66 12.24
CA LYS A 39 -6.70 18.66 12.35
C LYS A 39 -6.11 20.04 12.10
N LYS A 40 -6.66 20.77 11.12
CA LYS A 40 -6.35 22.19 10.88
C LYS A 40 -7.58 23.04 11.16
N GLU A 41 -7.41 24.05 11.96
CA GLU A 41 -8.47 25.02 12.25
C GLU A 41 -7.94 26.44 12.17
N GLY A 42 -8.80 27.38 11.76
CA GLY A 42 -8.41 28.78 11.66
C GLY A 42 -9.62 29.73 11.57
N SER A 43 -9.45 30.94 12.05
CA SER A 43 -10.47 31.98 11.94
C SER A 43 -10.53 32.56 10.54
N ILE A 44 -11.74 32.84 10.05
CA ILE A 44 -11.96 33.44 8.72
C ILE A 44 -11.56 34.92 8.74
N LYS A 45 -10.74 35.35 7.74
CA LYS A 45 -10.16 36.73 7.68
C LYS A 45 -11.18 37.86 7.84
N LYS A 46 -12.34 37.74 7.22
CA LYS A 46 -13.40 38.79 7.22
C LYS A 46 -14.43 38.59 8.34
N TYR A 47 -14.45 37.44 9.01
CA TYR A 47 -15.45 37.09 10.01
C TYR A 47 -14.78 36.33 11.16
N LYS A 48 -14.17 37.06 12.10
CA LYS A 48 -13.36 36.49 13.18
C LYS A 48 -14.13 35.62 14.17
N ASP A 49 -15.46 35.75 14.20
CA ASP A 49 -16.36 34.95 15.04
C ASP A 49 -16.67 33.57 14.44
N ALA A 50 -16.13 33.23 13.24
CA ALA A 50 -16.26 31.93 12.62
C ALA A 50 -14.92 31.21 12.58
N VAL A 51 -14.91 29.98 13.08
CA VAL A 51 -13.80 29.04 13.04
C VAL A 51 -14.06 28.01 11.93
N LEU A 52 -13.16 27.91 10.99
CA LEU A 52 -13.18 26.92 9.92
C LEU A 52 -12.27 25.74 10.28
N VAL A 53 -12.81 24.53 10.21
CA VAL A 53 -12.08 23.27 10.41
C VAL A 53 -11.88 22.59 9.06
N ASP A 54 -10.64 22.33 8.68
CA ASP A 54 -10.29 21.55 7.47
C ASP A 54 -10.42 20.06 7.78
N LEU A 55 -11.43 19.40 7.20
CA LEU A 55 -11.63 17.97 7.36
C LEU A 55 -10.74 17.19 6.38
N PRO A 56 -10.35 15.96 6.69
CA PRO A 56 -9.64 15.09 5.75
C PRO A 56 -10.37 14.97 4.40
N GLY A 57 -9.60 14.80 3.32
CA GLY A 57 -10.18 14.55 1.99
C GLY A 57 -10.71 13.13 1.90
N ILE A 58 -12.01 13.00 1.67
CA ILE A 58 -12.72 11.71 1.63
C ILE A 58 -13.55 11.57 0.36
N TYR A 59 -13.89 10.34 0.01
CA TYR A 59 -14.79 10.06 -1.12
C TYR A 59 -16.20 9.66 -0.67
N SER A 60 -16.32 9.15 0.54
CA SER A 60 -17.60 8.76 1.12
C SER A 60 -17.59 8.93 2.64
N LEU A 61 -18.78 8.89 3.26
CA LEU A 61 -18.95 8.87 4.72
C LEU A 61 -19.06 7.44 5.27
N SER A 62 -18.60 6.42 4.53
CA SER A 62 -18.57 5.04 4.99
C SER A 62 -17.31 4.78 5.81
N PRO A 63 -17.35 3.94 6.87
CA PRO A 63 -16.26 3.81 7.86
C PRO A 63 -15.11 2.90 7.39
N TYR A 64 -14.62 3.07 6.16
CA TYR A 64 -13.55 2.24 5.61
C TYR A 64 -12.15 2.74 5.98
N THR A 65 -11.98 4.06 6.14
CA THR A 65 -10.69 4.67 6.46
C THR A 65 -10.78 5.51 7.74
N SER A 66 -9.62 5.75 8.39
CA SER A 66 -9.55 6.62 9.58
C SER A 66 -10.03 8.03 9.29
N GLU A 67 -9.75 8.54 8.09
CA GLU A 67 -10.15 9.87 7.63
C GLU A 67 -11.66 9.97 7.46
N GLU A 68 -12.31 8.94 6.92
CA GLU A 68 -13.78 8.89 6.75
C GLU A 68 -14.49 8.80 8.10
N VAL A 69 -13.97 7.99 9.02
CA VAL A 69 -14.49 7.88 10.39
C VAL A 69 -14.39 9.21 11.12
N VAL A 70 -13.22 9.87 11.07
CA VAL A 70 -12.98 11.17 11.72
C VAL A 70 -13.90 12.24 11.15
N THR A 71 -14.02 12.31 9.83
CA THR A 71 -14.88 13.30 9.16
C THR A 71 -16.34 13.08 9.53
N ARG A 72 -16.82 11.83 9.51
CA ARG A 72 -18.19 11.48 9.92
C ARG A 72 -18.45 11.84 11.38
N ASP A 73 -17.55 11.44 12.27
CA ASP A 73 -17.71 11.69 13.70
C ASP A 73 -17.74 13.19 14.00
N PHE A 74 -16.90 13.98 13.37
CA PHE A 74 -16.93 15.44 13.49
C PHE A 74 -18.27 16.04 13.01
N LEU A 75 -18.74 15.64 11.83
CA LEU A 75 -19.96 16.18 11.26
C LEU A 75 -21.21 15.80 12.07
N VAL A 76 -21.23 14.61 12.67
CA VAL A 76 -22.39 14.11 13.44
C VAL A 76 -22.35 14.56 14.90
N LYS A 77 -21.18 14.48 15.57
CA LYS A 77 -21.05 14.76 17.00
C LYS A 77 -20.85 16.25 17.30
N ASP A 78 -19.95 16.91 16.57
CA ASP A 78 -19.65 18.34 16.79
C ASP A 78 -20.66 19.25 16.08
N ARG A 79 -21.41 18.75 15.11
CA ARG A 79 -22.50 19.42 14.36
C ARG A 79 -22.17 20.87 14.01
N PRO A 80 -21.31 21.11 12.98
CA PRO A 80 -20.97 22.46 12.57
C PRO A 80 -22.23 23.27 12.14
N ASP A 81 -22.17 24.57 12.30
CA ASP A 81 -23.28 25.49 11.89
C ASP A 81 -23.51 25.48 10.38
N ALA A 82 -22.47 25.23 9.58
CA ALA A 82 -22.55 25.00 8.14
C ALA A 82 -21.36 24.23 7.58
N ILE A 83 -21.56 23.58 6.44
CA ILE A 83 -20.54 22.88 5.66
C ILE A 83 -20.22 23.67 4.40
N ILE A 84 -18.94 23.94 4.15
CA ILE A 84 -18.45 24.37 2.86
C ILE A 84 -17.96 23.12 2.14
N ASN A 85 -18.74 22.60 1.20
CA ASN A 85 -18.35 21.45 0.40
C ASN A 85 -17.61 21.92 -0.86
N ILE A 86 -16.31 21.65 -0.96
CA ILE A 86 -15.51 21.98 -2.14
C ILE A 86 -15.50 20.81 -3.13
N VAL A 87 -15.85 21.12 -4.37
CA VAL A 87 -16.04 20.19 -5.47
C VAL A 87 -15.15 20.59 -6.64
N ASP A 88 -14.44 19.63 -7.21
CA ASP A 88 -13.70 19.81 -8.46
C ASP A 88 -14.68 19.82 -9.64
N ALA A 89 -14.81 20.98 -10.27
CA ALA A 89 -15.70 21.20 -11.42
C ALA A 89 -15.29 20.42 -12.67
N THR A 90 -14.02 20.01 -12.78
CA THR A 90 -13.52 19.21 -13.91
C THR A 90 -13.98 17.75 -13.81
N ASN A 91 -14.25 17.28 -12.57
CA ASN A 91 -14.70 15.93 -12.24
C ASN A 91 -15.99 15.97 -11.41
N LEU A 92 -17.00 16.72 -11.89
CA LEU A 92 -18.21 17.03 -11.14
C LEU A 92 -18.98 15.77 -10.71
N GLU A 93 -19.18 14.81 -11.63
CA GLU A 93 -19.93 13.58 -11.38
C GLU A 93 -19.42 12.81 -10.16
N ARG A 94 -18.11 12.67 -10.06
CA ARG A 94 -17.47 11.96 -8.94
C ARG A 94 -17.60 12.72 -7.61
N ASN A 95 -17.39 14.02 -7.66
CA ASN A 95 -17.36 14.83 -6.44
C ASN A 95 -18.77 14.99 -5.85
N LEU A 96 -19.82 14.99 -6.67
CA LEU A 96 -21.21 15.04 -6.22
C LEU A 96 -21.63 13.82 -5.42
N TYR A 97 -20.95 12.68 -5.52
CA TYR A 97 -21.23 11.50 -4.72
C TYR A 97 -21.12 11.79 -3.20
N LEU A 98 -20.02 12.42 -2.79
CA LEU A 98 -19.85 12.88 -1.41
C LEU A 98 -20.87 13.98 -1.06
N THR A 99 -21.14 14.89 -2.00
CA THR A 99 -22.11 15.98 -1.80
C THR A 99 -23.48 15.44 -1.40
N LEU A 100 -23.99 14.40 -2.09
CA LEU A 100 -25.28 13.80 -1.76
C LEU A 100 -25.30 13.17 -0.35
N GLN A 101 -24.19 12.53 0.05
CA GLN A 101 -24.09 11.97 1.41
C GLN A 101 -24.03 13.06 2.50
N LEU A 102 -23.34 14.17 2.23
CA LEU A 102 -23.31 15.32 3.14
C LEU A 102 -24.68 15.96 3.29
N MET A 103 -25.48 15.99 2.23
CA MET A 103 -26.87 16.51 2.28
C MET A 103 -27.78 15.65 3.16
N GLU A 104 -27.55 14.34 3.27
CA GLU A 104 -28.30 13.44 4.15
C GLU A 104 -28.11 13.78 5.65
N LEU A 105 -27.03 14.49 6.02
CA LEU A 105 -26.77 14.94 7.39
C LEU A 105 -27.68 16.13 7.82
N ASN A 106 -28.38 16.76 6.89
CA ASN A 106 -29.27 17.89 7.14
C ASN A 106 -28.60 19.08 7.86
N ILE A 107 -27.30 19.32 7.54
CA ILE A 107 -26.53 20.49 7.99
C ILE A 107 -26.52 21.53 6.86
N PRO A 108 -26.74 22.83 7.14
CA PRO A 108 -26.69 23.90 6.14
C PRO A 108 -25.37 23.78 5.32
N MET A 109 -25.49 23.78 4.00
CA MET A 109 -24.33 23.51 3.13
C MET A 109 -24.25 24.49 1.97
N ILE A 110 -23.02 24.87 1.61
CA ILE A 110 -22.69 25.66 0.43
C ILE A 110 -21.74 24.84 -0.44
N LEU A 111 -22.02 24.72 -1.74
CA LEU A 111 -21.15 24.06 -2.69
C LEU A 111 -20.17 25.09 -3.30
N ALA A 112 -18.88 24.93 -3.01
CA ALA A 112 -17.82 25.69 -3.64
C ALA A 112 -17.31 24.93 -4.87
N LEU A 113 -17.75 25.34 -6.06
CA LEU A 113 -17.41 24.71 -7.33
C LEU A 113 -16.07 25.24 -7.81
N ASN A 114 -14.98 24.49 -7.51
CA ASN A 114 -13.60 24.90 -7.73
C ASN A 114 -13.06 24.50 -9.11
N MET A 115 -11.91 25.03 -9.50
CA MET A 115 -11.24 24.80 -10.80
C MET A 115 -12.08 25.29 -12.00
N MET A 116 -12.92 26.31 -11.81
CA MET A 116 -13.71 26.88 -12.88
C MET A 116 -12.88 27.55 -13.99
N ASP A 117 -11.64 27.90 -13.70
CA ASP A 117 -10.68 28.36 -14.70
C ASP A 117 -10.26 27.23 -15.64
N GLU A 118 -10.10 25.99 -15.14
CA GLU A 118 -9.79 24.81 -15.97
C GLU A 118 -11.01 24.41 -16.81
N VAL A 119 -12.22 24.45 -16.25
CA VAL A 119 -13.46 24.21 -16.99
C VAL A 119 -13.61 25.20 -18.15
N ARG A 120 -13.35 26.49 -17.91
CA ARG A 120 -13.35 27.53 -18.98
C ARG A 120 -12.26 27.30 -20.02
N ALA A 121 -11.06 26.90 -19.58
CA ALA A 121 -9.93 26.61 -20.48
C ALA A 121 -10.20 25.41 -21.39
N SER A 122 -10.94 24.41 -20.91
CA SER A 122 -11.36 23.24 -21.70
C SER A 122 -12.56 23.50 -22.62
N GLY A 123 -13.14 24.70 -22.60
CA GLY A 123 -14.32 25.06 -23.39
C GLY A 123 -15.63 24.49 -22.85
N ASN A 124 -15.61 23.82 -21.73
CA ASN A 124 -16.80 23.28 -21.07
C ASN A 124 -17.57 24.38 -20.35
N THR A 125 -18.88 24.20 -20.21
CA THR A 125 -19.74 25.15 -19.51
C THR A 125 -20.58 24.41 -18.49
N ILE A 126 -20.65 24.96 -17.25
CA ILE A 126 -21.53 24.46 -16.19
C ILE A 126 -22.58 25.52 -15.90
N HIS A 127 -23.86 25.16 -16.00
CA HIS A 127 -24.98 26.01 -15.65
C HIS A 127 -25.16 26.08 -14.13
N VAL A 128 -24.32 26.89 -13.46
CA VAL A 128 -24.25 27.01 -11.99
C VAL A 128 -25.61 27.29 -11.35
N LYS A 129 -26.41 28.18 -11.94
CA LYS A 129 -27.75 28.51 -11.42
C LYS A 129 -28.70 27.31 -11.45
N LYS A 130 -28.66 26.52 -12.53
CA LYS A 130 -29.49 25.33 -12.67
C LYS A 130 -29.02 24.25 -11.70
N LEU A 131 -27.69 24.06 -11.56
CA LEU A 131 -27.13 23.14 -10.57
C LEU A 131 -27.55 23.51 -9.13
N SER A 132 -27.54 24.78 -8.79
CA SER A 132 -28.04 25.29 -7.49
C SER A 132 -29.53 25.03 -7.28
N GLN A 133 -30.34 25.18 -8.31
CA GLN A 133 -31.80 24.92 -8.23
C GLN A 133 -32.09 23.43 -8.06
N GLU A 134 -31.45 22.57 -8.82
CA GLU A 134 -31.64 21.11 -8.75
C GLU A 134 -31.15 20.50 -7.43
N LEU A 135 -30.00 20.99 -6.92
CA LEU A 135 -29.48 20.55 -5.62
C LEU A 135 -30.17 21.23 -4.44
N GLY A 136 -30.90 22.35 -4.64
CA GLY A 136 -31.51 23.10 -3.57
C GLY A 136 -30.54 23.76 -2.59
N ILE A 137 -29.27 23.90 -2.94
CA ILE A 137 -28.20 24.52 -2.12
C ILE A 137 -27.49 25.61 -2.91
N PRO A 138 -26.93 26.64 -2.24
CA PRO A 138 -26.11 27.64 -2.91
C PRO A 138 -24.87 27.00 -3.57
N VAL A 139 -24.66 27.28 -4.84
CA VAL A 139 -23.48 26.84 -5.60
C VAL A 139 -22.70 28.10 -6.05
N ILE A 140 -21.44 28.19 -5.61
CA ILE A 140 -20.58 29.34 -5.89
C ILE A 140 -19.39 28.89 -6.74
N PRO A 141 -19.25 29.40 -7.98
CA PRO A 141 -18.12 29.10 -8.83
C PRO A 141 -16.86 29.82 -8.32
N ILE A 142 -15.76 29.07 -8.13
CA ILE A 142 -14.49 29.61 -7.62
C ILE A 142 -13.30 29.07 -8.42
N SER A 143 -12.18 29.78 -8.33
CA SER A 143 -10.83 29.25 -8.58
C SER A 143 -9.98 29.58 -7.36
N ALA A 144 -9.79 28.60 -6.48
CA ALA A 144 -9.04 28.79 -5.23
C ALA A 144 -7.57 29.19 -5.51
N ALA A 145 -6.97 28.63 -6.57
CA ALA A 145 -5.60 28.95 -6.97
C ALA A 145 -5.43 30.39 -7.47
N LYS A 146 -6.44 30.94 -8.16
CA LYS A 146 -6.43 32.33 -8.68
C LYS A 146 -7.10 33.34 -7.74
N GLY A 147 -7.73 32.88 -6.67
CA GLY A 147 -8.48 33.74 -5.75
C GLY A 147 -9.82 34.25 -6.29
N GLU A 148 -10.33 33.70 -7.43
CA GLU A 148 -11.60 34.11 -8.02
C GLU A 148 -12.79 33.53 -7.23
N GLY A 149 -13.86 34.35 -7.02
CA GLY A 149 -15.13 33.95 -6.40
C GLY A 149 -15.08 33.73 -4.86
N ILE A 150 -13.93 33.94 -4.21
CA ILE A 150 -13.77 33.70 -2.76
C ILE A 150 -14.59 34.70 -1.93
N SER A 151 -14.71 35.95 -2.36
CA SER A 151 -15.54 36.95 -1.69
C SER A 151 -17.02 36.58 -1.73
N ASP A 152 -17.52 36.13 -2.89
CA ASP A 152 -18.92 35.72 -3.08
C ASP A 152 -19.24 34.48 -2.26
N LEU A 153 -18.28 33.56 -2.14
CA LEU A 153 -18.39 32.40 -1.26
C LEU A 153 -18.53 32.82 0.21
N LEU A 154 -17.67 33.73 0.70
CA LEU A 154 -17.74 34.25 2.07
C LEU A 154 -19.05 34.98 2.36
N ASP A 155 -19.51 35.83 1.45
CA ASP A 155 -20.79 36.56 1.61
C ASP A 155 -21.95 35.59 1.66
N THR A 156 -21.91 34.51 0.89
CA THR A 156 -22.92 33.45 0.90
C THR A 156 -22.89 32.64 2.21
N VAL A 157 -21.70 32.29 2.71
CA VAL A 157 -21.52 31.63 4.01
C VAL A 157 -22.16 32.47 5.13
N ILE A 158 -21.87 33.79 5.17
CA ILE A 158 -22.42 34.69 6.19
C ILE A 158 -23.93 34.78 6.08
N LYS A 159 -24.50 34.81 4.87
CA LYS A 159 -25.94 34.78 4.66
C LYS A 159 -26.57 33.48 5.15
N THR A 160 -25.97 32.34 4.85
CA THR A 160 -26.46 31.03 5.31
C THR A 160 -26.44 30.90 6.82
N LEU A 161 -25.39 31.42 7.50
CA LEU A 161 -25.34 31.43 8.98
C LEU A 161 -26.43 32.31 9.64
N LYS A 162 -26.91 33.37 8.94
CA LYS A 162 -27.93 34.31 9.45
C LYS A 162 -29.34 33.95 9.03
N GLY A 163 -29.51 33.07 8.05
CA GLY A 163 -30.79 32.69 7.45
C GLY A 163 -31.43 31.48 8.11
N ASP A 164 -32.57 31.05 7.51
CA ASP A 164 -33.26 29.83 7.92
C ASP A 164 -32.40 28.59 7.65
N LYS A 165 -32.19 27.77 8.67
CA LYS A 165 -31.24 26.67 8.65
C LYS A 165 -31.80 25.37 8.04
N THR A 166 -32.97 25.41 7.40
CA THR A 166 -33.58 24.22 6.80
C THR A 166 -33.09 23.97 5.37
N LEU A 167 -32.44 22.83 5.15
CA LEU A 167 -32.18 22.36 3.80
C LEU A 167 -33.47 21.79 3.17
N PRO A 168 -33.68 22.00 1.86
CA PRO A 168 -34.78 21.32 1.17
C PRO A 168 -34.53 19.82 1.21
N ARG A 169 -35.56 19.03 1.51
CA ARG A 169 -35.47 17.56 1.43
C ARG A 169 -35.34 17.15 -0.03
N LEU A 170 -34.14 16.81 -0.43
CA LEU A 170 -33.89 16.24 -1.77
C LEU A 170 -34.20 14.76 -1.72
N ASP A 171 -35.19 14.32 -2.46
CA ASP A 171 -35.49 12.92 -2.62
C ASP A 171 -34.92 12.41 -3.96
N PHE A 172 -33.71 11.89 -3.90
CA PHE A 172 -33.02 11.32 -5.08
C PHE A 172 -33.13 9.80 -5.17
N CYS A 173 -33.85 9.16 -4.21
CA CYS A 173 -34.08 7.73 -4.21
C CYS A 173 -35.30 7.38 -5.06
N LYS A 174 -35.24 6.26 -5.80
CA LYS A 174 -36.37 5.71 -6.55
C LYS A 174 -36.37 4.17 -6.45
N GLY A 175 -37.53 3.56 -6.66
CA GLY A 175 -37.65 2.10 -6.76
C GLY A 175 -37.44 1.37 -5.43
N GLU A 176 -36.81 0.18 -5.48
CA GLU A 176 -36.67 -0.74 -4.36
C GLU A 176 -35.78 -0.16 -3.24
N VAL A 177 -34.72 0.55 -3.62
CA VAL A 177 -33.83 1.21 -2.64
C VAL A 177 -34.59 2.27 -1.83
N HIS A 178 -35.46 3.04 -2.49
CA HIS A 178 -36.31 4.02 -1.79
C HIS A 178 -37.24 3.34 -0.79
N ARG A 179 -37.89 2.22 -1.21
CA ARG A 179 -38.79 1.46 -0.32
C ARG A 179 -38.04 0.92 0.90
N ALA A 180 -36.87 0.35 0.70
CA ALA A 180 -36.01 -0.18 1.78
C ALA A 180 -35.62 0.94 2.77
N ILE A 181 -35.07 2.05 2.28
CA ILE A 181 -34.66 3.19 3.14
C ILE A 181 -35.87 3.76 3.89
N HIS A 182 -37.03 3.91 3.22
CA HIS A 182 -38.22 4.45 3.84
C HIS A 182 -38.79 3.53 4.93
N SER A 183 -38.84 2.22 4.67
CA SER A 183 -39.32 1.24 5.65
C SER A 183 -38.41 1.19 6.88
N ILE A 184 -37.09 1.17 6.68
CA ILE A 184 -36.11 1.18 7.78
C ILE A 184 -36.20 2.51 8.55
N ALA A 185 -36.38 3.66 7.87
CA ALA A 185 -36.49 4.94 8.51
C ALA A 185 -37.68 5.00 9.51
N HIS A 186 -38.79 4.33 9.21
CA HIS A 186 -39.92 4.23 10.16
C HIS A 186 -39.60 3.34 11.36
N ILE A 187 -38.85 2.25 11.17
CA ILE A 187 -38.49 1.34 12.27
C ILE A 187 -37.56 2.03 13.27
N ILE A 188 -36.59 2.83 12.75
CA ILE A 188 -35.57 3.44 13.59
C ILE A 188 -35.83 4.84 14.05
N GLU A 189 -37.02 5.39 13.80
CA GLU A 189 -37.34 6.81 14.03
C GLU A 189 -37.04 7.23 15.48
N ASP A 190 -37.54 6.50 16.45
CA ASP A 190 -37.35 6.77 17.89
C ASP A 190 -35.88 6.60 18.31
N HIS A 191 -35.19 5.53 17.81
CA HIS A 191 -33.80 5.26 18.08
C HIS A 191 -32.90 6.34 17.51
N ALA A 192 -33.13 6.76 16.26
CA ALA A 192 -32.36 7.80 15.61
C ALA A 192 -32.51 9.16 16.29
N GLN A 193 -33.72 9.51 16.71
CA GLN A 193 -33.98 10.74 17.46
C GLN A 193 -33.31 10.71 18.84
N ALA A 194 -33.37 9.60 19.57
CA ALA A 194 -32.72 9.43 20.87
C ALA A 194 -31.21 9.52 20.77
N ALA A 195 -30.62 8.91 19.73
CA ALA A 195 -29.18 8.93 19.47
C ALA A 195 -28.72 10.23 18.78
N GLY A 196 -29.64 11.11 18.36
CA GLY A 196 -29.35 12.40 17.75
C GLY A 196 -28.85 12.30 16.28
N TYR A 197 -29.16 11.23 15.56
CA TYR A 197 -28.82 11.08 14.15
C TYR A 197 -29.97 11.52 13.24
N PRO A 198 -29.69 12.12 12.06
CA PRO A 198 -30.69 12.32 11.03
C PRO A 198 -31.25 10.96 10.56
N ILE A 199 -32.59 10.80 10.61
CA ILE A 199 -33.27 9.51 10.38
C ILE A 199 -32.89 8.92 9.02
N ARG A 200 -32.93 9.73 7.95
CA ARG A 200 -32.59 9.28 6.60
C ARG A 200 -31.14 8.82 6.49
N PHE A 201 -30.21 9.58 7.06
CA PHE A 201 -28.78 9.20 7.09
C PHE A 201 -28.58 7.86 7.82
N ALA A 202 -29.20 7.71 8.99
CA ALA A 202 -29.13 6.48 9.75
C ALA A 202 -29.73 5.29 8.99
N ALA A 203 -30.92 5.45 8.37
CA ALA A 203 -31.55 4.41 7.56
C ALA A 203 -30.68 3.99 6.35
N THR A 204 -30.11 4.96 5.63
CA THR A 204 -29.21 4.68 4.51
C THR A 204 -27.97 3.91 4.98
N LYS A 205 -27.39 4.27 6.15
CA LYS A 205 -26.24 3.58 6.72
C LYS A 205 -26.55 2.14 7.18
N LEU A 206 -27.76 1.90 7.69
CA LEU A 206 -28.21 0.55 8.02
C LEU A 206 -28.39 -0.31 6.76
N VAL A 207 -28.93 0.25 5.68
CA VAL A 207 -28.96 -0.45 4.37
C VAL A 207 -27.55 -0.77 3.88
N GLU A 208 -26.57 0.13 4.07
CA GLU A 208 -25.16 -0.12 3.73
C GLU A 208 -24.53 -1.22 4.60
N GLY A 209 -25.14 -1.62 5.72
CA GLY A 209 -24.57 -2.58 6.67
C GLY A 209 -23.50 -1.96 7.59
N ASP A 210 -23.62 -0.67 7.91
CA ASP A 210 -22.67 0.10 8.74
C ASP A 210 -22.74 -0.38 10.21
N GLU A 211 -21.85 -1.29 10.62
CA GLU A 211 -21.80 -1.81 12.00
C GLU A 211 -21.71 -0.73 13.09
N PRO A 212 -20.93 0.35 12.94
CA PRO A 212 -20.93 1.46 13.89
C PRO A 212 -22.31 2.11 14.06
N MET A 213 -23.13 2.17 12.99
CA MET A 213 -24.48 2.74 13.07
C MET A 213 -25.44 1.81 13.83
N PHE A 214 -25.38 0.48 13.59
CA PHE A 214 -26.16 -0.49 14.37
C PHE A 214 -25.90 -0.38 15.88
N LYS A 215 -24.62 -0.20 16.25
CA LYS A 215 -24.23 -0.03 17.67
C LYS A 215 -24.64 1.32 18.24
N ALA A 216 -24.60 2.39 17.43
CA ALA A 216 -24.90 3.74 17.86
C ALA A 216 -26.41 3.94 18.12
N LEU A 217 -27.26 3.20 17.40
CA LEU A 217 -28.72 3.27 17.55
C LEU A 217 -29.26 2.34 18.64
N ASP A 218 -28.44 1.46 19.22
CA ASP A 218 -28.83 0.51 20.26
C ASP A 218 -30.10 -0.28 19.90
N LEU A 219 -30.11 -0.85 18.68
CA LEU A 219 -31.24 -1.60 18.14
C LEU A 219 -31.37 -2.97 18.82
N ASP A 220 -32.59 -3.41 19.04
CA ASP A 220 -32.84 -4.74 19.56
C ASP A 220 -32.65 -5.83 18.47
N SER A 221 -32.59 -7.10 18.90
CA SER A 221 -32.42 -8.22 17.97
C SER A 221 -33.59 -8.41 17.00
N GLY A 222 -34.79 -7.96 17.36
CA GLY A 222 -35.99 -8.00 16.51
C GLY A 222 -35.90 -6.98 15.38
N ASP A 223 -35.54 -5.75 15.70
CA ASP A 223 -35.34 -4.69 14.72
C ASP A 223 -34.22 -5.01 13.72
N ILE A 224 -33.10 -5.54 14.22
CA ILE A 224 -31.99 -5.97 13.35
C ILE A 224 -32.46 -7.04 12.37
N HIS A 225 -33.22 -8.04 12.83
CA HIS A 225 -33.74 -9.11 11.97
C HIS A 225 -34.69 -8.57 10.89
N ILE A 226 -35.55 -7.61 11.23
CA ILE A 226 -36.47 -6.97 10.28
C ILE A 226 -35.70 -6.16 9.25
N ILE A 227 -34.71 -5.38 9.68
CA ILE A 227 -33.83 -4.59 8.80
C ILE A 227 -33.08 -5.50 7.82
N ASP A 228 -32.47 -6.58 8.31
CA ASP A 228 -31.78 -7.55 7.47
C ASP A 228 -32.72 -8.17 6.43
N HIS A 229 -33.93 -8.53 6.82
CA HIS A 229 -34.93 -9.08 5.88
C HIS A 229 -35.33 -8.08 4.79
N ILE A 230 -35.54 -6.81 5.13
CA ILE A 230 -35.85 -5.75 4.16
C ILE A 230 -34.70 -5.59 3.15
N VAL A 231 -33.47 -5.61 3.65
CA VAL A 231 -32.28 -5.47 2.81
C VAL A 231 -32.08 -6.69 1.90
N GLU A 232 -32.23 -7.92 2.45
CA GLU A 232 -32.15 -9.14 1.65
C GLU A 232 -33.22 -9.18 0.53
N GLN A 233 -34.43 -8.75 0.83
CA GLN A 233 -35.48 -8.65 -0.18
C GLN A 233 -35.12 -7.65 -1.28
N MET A 234 -34.59 -6.47 -0.92
CA MET A 234 -34.11 -5.47 -1.86
C MET A 234 -32.99 -6.04 -2.77
N GLU A 235 -32.02 -6.76 -2.19
CA GLU A 235 -30.92 -7.40 -2.94
C GLU A 235 -31.43 -8.47 -3.93
N GLN A 236 -32.45 -9.25 -3.53
CA GLN A 236 -33.09 -10.25 -4.40
C GLN A 236 -33.86 -9.59 -5.54
N ASP A 237 -34.63 -8.55 -5.25
CA ASP A 237 -35.47 -7.85 -6.25
C ASP A 237 -34.59 -7.13 -7.30
N LEU A 238 -33.43 -6.58 -6.88
CA LEU A 238 -32.49 -5.88 -7.77
C LEU A 238 -31.45 -6.80 -8.41
N GLY A 239 -31.23 -8.01 -7.88
CA GLY A 239 -30.21 -8.96 -8.37
C GLY A 239 -28.77 -8.44 -8.15
N THR A 240 -28.55 -7.54 -7.22
CA THR A 240 -27.24 -6.95 -6.89
C THR A 240 -27.10 -6.76 -5.38
N ASP A 241 -25.87 -6.64 -4.89
CA ASP A 241 -25.62 -6.37 -3.47
C ASP A 241 -26.03 -4.94 -3.05
N ARG A 242 -26.24 -4.76 -1.76
CA ARG A 242 -26.71 -3.49 -1.14
C ARG A 242 -25.81 -2.28 -1.43
N GLU A 243 -24.48 -2.51 -1.47
CA GLU A 243 -23.52 -1.44 -1.73
C GLU A 243 -23.61 -0.97 -3.18
N ALA A 244 -23.69 -1.91 -4.13
CA ALA A 244 -23.84 -1.60 -5.55
C ALA A 244 -25.22 -0.95 -5.83
N ALA A 245 -26.31 -1.42 -5.22
CA ALA A 245 -27.64 -0.84 -5.37
C ALA A 245 -27.69 0.63 -4.95
N LEU A 246 -27.09 0.98 -3.81
CA LEU A 246 -27.00 2.36 -3.31
C LEU A 246 -26.09 3.23 -4.18
N ALA A 247 -24.96 2.66 -4.64
CA ALA A 247 -24.06 3.36 -5.54
C ALA A 247 -24.73 3.67 -6.87
N ASP A 248 -25.39 2.70 -7.49
CA ASP A 248 -26.11 2.86 -8.75
C ASP A 248 -27.23 3.89 -8.65
N MET A 249 -27.96 3.91 -7.54
CA MET A 249 -28.99 4.91 -7.28
C MET A 249 -28.39 6.32 -7.26
N ARG A 250 -27.31 6.53 -6.51
CA ARG A 250 -26.65 7.85 -6.41
C ARG A 250 -26.07 8.27 -7.75
N TYR A 251 -25.35 7.38 -8.45
CA TYR A 251 -24.75 7.69 -9.75
C TYR A 251 -25.81 7.98 -10.81
N SER A 252 -26.91 7.23 -10.87
CA SER A 252 -28.01 7.49 -11.80
C SER A 252 -28.61 8.90 -11.62
N TYR A 253 -28.75 9.35 -10.37
CA TYR A 253 -29.18 10.71 -10.09
C TYR A 253 -28.15 11.76 -10.52
N ILE A 254 -26.85 11.51 -10.21
CA ILE A 254 -25.75 12.40 -10.57
C ILE A 254 -25.63 12.53 -12.10
N GLU A 255 -25.73 11.44 -12.83
CA GLU A 255 -25.69 11.44 -14.30
C GLU A 255 -26.83 12.27 -14.89
N GLN A 256 -28.06 12.12 -14.39
CA GLN A 256 -29.20 12.93 -14.81
C GLN A 256 -28.97 14.42 -14.52
N LEU A 257 -28.44 14.74 -13.34
CA LEU A 257 -28.10 16.11 -12.94
C LEU A 257 -27.02 16.71 -13.84
N CYS A 258 -25.94 15.98 -14.06
CA CYS A 258 -24.82 16.43 -14.90
C CYS A 258 -25.23 16.57 -16.37
N ALA A 259 -26.03 15.65 -16.90
CA ALA A 259 -26.58 15.75 -18.26
C ALA A 259 -27.41 17.02 -18.48
N GLN A 260 -28.06 17.54 -17.43
CA GLN A 260 -28.85 18.76 -17.49
C GLN A 260 -28.04 20.04 -17.26
N CYS A 261 -26.97 19.97 -16.46
CA CYS A 261 -26.24 21.14 -15.97
C CYS A 261 -24.88 21.35 -16.64
N VAL A 262 -24.30 20.32 -17.25
CA VAL A 262 -22.96 20.39 -17.86
C VAL A 262 -23.05 20.29 -19.38
N VAL A 263 -22.55 21.31 -20.08
CA VAL A 263 -22.39 21.28 -21.55
C VAL A 263 -20.93 20.94 -21.81
N LYS A 264 -20.66 19.71 -22.20
CA LYS A 264 -19.33 19.26 -22.62
C LYS A 264 -19.10 19.69 -24.08
N HIS A 265 -18.13 20.56 -24.30
CA HIS A 265 -17.67 20.92 -25.64
C HIS A 265 -16.59 19.95 -26.02
N GLN A 266 -16.81 19.06 -26.94
CA GLN A 266 -15.90 18.02 -27.45
C GLN A 266 -14.89 17.44 -26.43
N GLU A 267 -14.89 16.13 -26.31
CA GLU A 267 -13.86 15.39 -25.56
C GLU A 267 -12.46 15.83 -26.01
N THR A 268 -11.60 16.18 -25.07
CA THR A 268 -10.24 16.60 -25.40
C THR A 268 -9.53 15.44 -26.12
N ARG A 269 -8.66 15.77 -27.11
CA ARG A 269 -7.88 14.75 -27.83
C ARG A 269 -7.10 13.83 -26.88
N GLU A 270 -6.77 14.31 -25.70
CA GLU A 270 -6.07 13.54 -24.64
C GLU A 270 -6.98 12.50 -23.98
N GLN A 271 -8.25 12.85 -23.71
CA GLN A 271 -9.23 11.89 -23.18
C GLN A 271 -9.51 10.78 -24.18
N LEU A 272 -9.75 11.13 -25.45
CA LEU A 272 -9.95 10.13 -26.51
C LEU A 272 -8.73 9.21 -26.72
N ARG A 273 -7.51 9.74 -26.55
CA ARG A 273 -6.29 8.90 -26.58
C ARG A 273 -6.23 7.98 -25.38
N SER A 274 -6.51 8.49 -24.17
CA SER A 274 -6.52 7.71 -22.94
C SER A 274 -7.54 6.57 -23.02
N GLU A 275 -8.75 6.83 -23.50
CA GLU A 275 -9.78 5.78 -23.69
C GLU A 275 -9.36 4.69 -24.69
N LYS A 276 -8.72 5.08 -25.82
CA LYS A 276 -8.22 4.09 -26.78
C LYS A 276 -7.12 3.22 -26.18
N ILE A 277 -6.22 3.79 -25.39
CA ILE A 277 -5.15 3.06 -24.70
C ILE A 277 -5.75 2.19 -23.62
N ASP A 278 -6.72 2.70 -22.84
CA ASP A 278 -7.38 1.96 -21.78
C ASP A 278 -8.16 0.76 -22.30
N ARG A 279 -8.84 0.87 -23.46
CA ARG A 279 -9.52 -0.26 -24.10
C ARG A 279 -8.58 -1.46 -24.35
N LEU A 280 -7.28 -1.19 -24.58
CA LEU A 280 -6.27 -2.23 -24.74
C LEU A 280 -5.70 -2.70 -23.40
N LEU A 281 -5.27 -1.76 -22.56
CA LEU A 281 -4.53 -2.03 -21.33
C LEU A 281 -5.42 -2.57 -20.18
N THR A 282 -6.72 -2.22 -20.17
CA THR A 282 -7.68 -2.72 -19.18
C THR A 282 -8.56 -3.84 -19.71
N SER A 283 -8.26 -4.36 -20.91
CA SER A 283 -9.06 -5.45 -21.51
C SER A 283 -8.96 -6.72 -20.67
N LYS A 284 -10.07 -7.46 -20.58
CA LYS A 284 -10.21 -8.70 -19.80
C LYS A 284 -9.16 -9.76 -20.16
N TYR A 285 -8.73 -9.83 -21.44
CA TYR A 285 -7.82 -10.87 -21.95
C TYR A 285 -6.39 -10.35 -22.14
N LEU A 286 -6.21 -9.10 -22.60
CA LEU A 286 -4.92 -8.53 -22.94
C LEU A 286 -4.28 -7.76 -21.78
N GLY A 287 -5.05 -7.28 -20.81
CA GLY A 287 -4.53 -6.46 -19.72
C GLY A 287 -3.41 -7.15 -18.92
N ILE A 288 -3.61 -8.42 -18.52
CA ILE A 288 -2.60 -9.17 -17.76
C ILE A 288 -1.37 -9.53 -18.61
N PRO A 289 -1.48 -10.08 -19.85
CA PRO A 289 -0.32 -10.32 -20.71
C PRO A 289 0.51 -9.07 -21.00
N ILE A 290 -0.13 -7.94 -21.32
CA ILE A 290 0.59 -6.68 -21.59
C ILE A 290 1.31 -6.21 -20.33
N PHE A 291 0.64 -6.26 -19.18
CA PHE A 291 1.25 -5.95 -17.90
C PHE A 291 2.51 -6.80 -17.63
N LEU A 292 2.42 -8.12 -17.81
CA LEU A 292 3.56 -9.03 -17.62
C LEU A 292 4.71 -8.70 -18.59
N LEU A 293 4.41 -8.33 -19.83
CA LEU A 293 5.41 -7.94 -20.82
C LEU A 293 6.12 -6.65 -20.40
N ILE A 294 5.38 -5.62 -19.97
CA ILE A 294 5.95 -4.36 -19.50
C ILE A 294 6.84 -4.60 -18.29
N MET A 295 6.38 -5.41 -17.32
CA MET A 295 7.16 -5.73 -16.13
C MET A 295 8.42 -6.54 -16.45
N MET A 296 8.31 -7.52 -17.34
CA MET A 296 9.45 -8.29 -17.81
C MET A 296 10.50 -7.38 -18.49
N LEU A 297 10.05 -6.42 -19.32
CA LEU A 297 10.92 -5.44 -19.95
C LEU A 297 11.65 -4.58 -18.90
N ILE A 298 10.90 -4.06 -17.90
CA ILE A 298 11.47 -3.23 -16.83
C ILE A 298 12.47 -4.03 -16.01
N PHE A 299 12.15 -5.25 -15.62
CA PHE A 299 13.07 -6.09 -14.85
C PHE A 299 14.31 -6.45 -15.68
N TRP A 300 14.15 -6.77 -16.96
CA TRP A 300 15.28 -7.02 -17.84
C TRP A 300 16.21 -5.80 -17.98
N LEU A 301 15.64 -4.60 -18.18
CA LEU A 301 16.42 -3.35 -18.21
C LEU A 301 17.11 -3.07 -16.86
N THR A 302 16.38 -3.23 -15.76
CA THR A 302 16.88 -2.94 -14.41
C THR A 302 17.98 -3.89 -13.97
N PHE A 303 17.80 -5.20 -14.18
CA PHE A 303 18.74 -6.18 -13.63
C PHE A 303 19.85 -6.60 -14.61
N SER A 304 19.54 -6.72 -15.91
CA SER A 304 20.50 -7.27 -16.88
C SER A 304 21.21 -6.19 -17.69
N VAL A 305 20.47 -5.23 -18.25
CA VAL A 305 21.04 -4.30 -19.24
C VAL A 305 21.78 -3.13 -18.56
N LEU A 306 21.16 -2.49 -17.58
CA LEU A 306 21.70 -1.30 -16.93
C LEU A 306 22.26 -1.60 -15.54
N GLY A 307 21.56 -2.44 -14.78
CA GLY A 307 21.91 -2.69 -13.37
C GLY A 307 23.16 -3.52 -13.21
N ALA A 308 23.30 -4.64 -13.91
CA ALA A 308 24.48 -5.50 -13.78
C ALA A 308 25.79 -4.77 -14.11
N PRO A 309 25.96 -4.06 -15.24
CA PRO A 309 27.21 -3.33 -15.51
C PRO A 309 27.52 -2.24 -14.47
N LEU A 310 26.49 -1.53 -13.97
CA LEU A 310 26.70 -0.51 -12.95
C LEU A 310 27.03 -1.12 -11.58
N GLN A 311 26.45 -2.27 -11.27
CA GLN A 311 26.76 -3.04 -10.06
C GLN A 311 28.21 -3.54 -10.12
N ASP A 312 28.65 -4.14 -11.24
CA ASP A 312 30.00 -4.65 -11.43
C ASP A 312 31.03 -3.53 -11.32
N LEU A 313 30.76 -2.37 -11.92
CA LEU A 313 31.61 -1.20 -11.82
C LEU A 313 31.77 -0.75 -10.35
N LEU A 314 30.67 -0.65 -9.63
CA LEU A 314 30.66 -0.18 -8.23
C LEU A 314 31.30 -1.22 -7.30
N SER A 315 31.04 -2.52 -7.51
CA SER A 315 31.71 -3.62 -6.81
C SER A 315 33.23 -3.57 -7.02
N GLY A 316 33.68 -3.40 -8.27
CA GLY A 316 35.11 -3.29 -8.56
C GLY A 316 35.79 -2.10 -7.85
N TRP A 317 35.09 -0.99 -7.70
CA TRP A 317 35.61 0.15 -6.92
C TRP A 317 35.65 -0.15 -5.41
N ILE A 318 34.64 -0.81 -4.87
CA ILE A 318 34.58 -1.23 -3.46
C ILE A 318 35.69 -2.24 -3.17
N ASP A 319 35.88 -3.24 -4.04
CA ASP A 319 36.92 -4.24 -3.89
C ASP A 319 38.34 -3.63 -3.97
N SER A 320 38.56 -2.71 -4.90
CA SER A 320 39.79 -1.95 -5.01
C SER A 320 40.10 -1.11 -3.78
N PHE A 321 39.06 -0.44 -3.25
CA PHE A 321 39.16 0.33 -2.01
C PHE A 321 39.45 -0.57 -0.80
N THR A 322 38.78 -1.71 -0.71
CA THR A 322 38.99 -2.71 0.35
C THR A 322 40.41 -3.29 0.33
N ALA A 323 40.89 -3.67 -0.85
CA ALA A 323 42.26 -4.14 -1.03
C ALA A 323 43.31 -3.07 -0.69
N PHE A 324 43.07 -1.82 -1.10
CA PHE A 324 43.95 -0.70 -0.71
C PHE A 324 43.96 -0.50 0.81
N LEU A 325 42.78 -0.53 1.45
CA LEU A 325 42.68 -0.37 2.90
C LEU A 325 43.38 -1.51 3.65
N GLU A 326 43.20 -2.75 3.20
CA GLU A 326 43.88 -3.92 3.76
C GLU A 326 45.41 -3.79 3.67
N ALA A 327 45.91 -3.46 2.49
CA ALA A 327 47.35 -3.26 2.29
C ALA A 327 47.91 -2.11 3.17
N PHE A 328 47.15 -1.04 3.32
CA PHE A 328 47.51 0.07 4.19
C PHE A 328 47.53 -0.33 5.68
N LEU A 329 46.53 -1.09 6.17
CA LEU A 329 46.47 -1.55 7.55
C LEU A 329 47.58 -2.56 7.86
N VAL A 330 47.87 -3.50 6.96
CA VAL A 330 48.99 -4.48 7.07
C VAL A 330 50.31 -3.75 7.13
N ARG A 331 50.54 -2.76 6.24
CA ARG A 331 51.76 -1.97 6.22
C ARG A 331 52.03 -1.21 7.52
N ASN A 332 50.96 -0.74 8.18
CA ASN A 332 51.07 -0.05 9.45
C ASN A 332 51.05 -0.99 10.67
N GLN A 333 51.21 -2.31 10.46
CA GLN A 333 51.28 -3.35 11.51
C GLN A 333 50.08 -3.31 12.49
N VAL A 334 48.89 -3.02 11.95
CA VAL A 334 47.64 -3.04 12.73
C VAL A 334 47.35 -4.47 13.18
N THR A 335 46.78 -4.63 14.37
CA THR A 335 46.49 -5.97 14.94
C THR A 335 45.55 -6.79 14.03
N PRO A 336 45.79 -8.09 13.83
CA PRO A 336 45.03 -8.91 12.87
C PRO A 336 43.52 -8.92 13.10
N TRP A 337 43.08 -8.90 14.36
CA TRP A 337 41.65 -8.87 14.67
C TRP A 337 40.98 -7.58 14.20
N LEU A 338 41.71 -6.43 14.28
CA LEU A 338 41.15 -5.14 13.83
C LEU A 338 41.12 -5.04 12.31
N ILE A 339 42.12 -5.64 11.63
CA ILE A 339 42.10 -5.79 10.15
C ILE A 339 40.90 -6.62 9.73
N SER A 340 40.68 -7.78 10.37
CA SER A 340 39.52 -8.63 10.09
C SER A 340 38.18 -7.92 10.35
N LEU A 341 38.06 -7.16 11.43
CA LEU A 341 36.89 -6.37 11.72
C LEU A 341 36.58 -5.35 10.62
N LEU A 342 37.63 -4.59 10.23
CA LEU A 342 37.44 -3.53 9.23
C LEU A 342 37.18 -4.08 7.83
N ILE A 343 37.90 -5.13 7.42
CA ILE A 343 37.79 -5.71 6.08
C ILE A 343 36.55 -6.63 6.00
N ASN A 344 36.50 -7.66 6.85
CA ASN A 344 35.45 -8.69 6.76
C ASN A 344 34.14 -8.31 7.47
N GLY A 345 34.19 -7.46 8.50
CA GLY A 345 33.02 -6.98 9.20
C GLY A 345 32.40 -5.73 8.55
N VAL A 346 33.20 -4.68 8.39
CA VAL A 346 32.71 -3.37 7.93
C VAL A 346 32.68 -3.28 6.41
N CYS A 347 33.85 -3.43 5.74
CA CYS A 347 33.93 -3.24 4.29
C CYS A 347 33.10 -4.28 3.53
N ALA A 348 33.16 -5.55 3.90
CA ALA A 348 32.37 -6.59 3.27
C ALA A 348 30.85 -6.38 3.50
N GLY A 349 30.43 -6.03 4.73
CA GLY A 349 29.04 -5.81 5.06
C GLY A 349 28.44 -4.57 4.39
N VAL A 350 29.12 -3.42 4.48
CA VAL A 350 28.67 -2.18 3.83
C VAL A 350 28.83 -2.26 2.32
N GLY A 351 29.92 -2.84 1.84
CA GLY A 351 30.21 -3.00 0.41
C GLY A 351 29.15 -3.82 -0.31
N SER A 352 28.72 -4.95 0.27
CA SER A 352 27.66 -5.77 -0.33
C SER A 352 26.35 -4.99 -0.52
N VAL A 353 26.00 -4.11 0.41
CA VAL A 353 24.79 -3.29 0.30
C VAL A 353 24.95 -2.17 -0.71
N LEU A 354 26.11 -1.51 -0.73
CA LEU A 354 26.38 -0.43 -1.68
C LEU A 354 26.41 -0.96 -3.12
N SER A 355 26.93 -2.17 -3.34
CA SER A 355 26.96 -2.76 -4.69
C SER A 355 25.58 -2.92 -5.32
N PHE A 356 24.50 -3.10 -4.52
CA PHE A 356 23.13 -3.18 -5.02
C PHE A 356 22.45 -1.82 -5.22
N LEU A 357 23.07 -0.71 -4.78
CA LEU A 357 22.48 0.62 -4.89
C LEU A 357 22.09 1.01 -6.32
N PRO A 358 22.90 0.78 -7.37
CA PRO A 358 22.52 1.12 -8.74
C PRO A 358 21.24 0.42 -9.20
N ILE A 359 21.11 -0.86 -8.89
CA ILE A 359 19.91 -1.66 -9.23
C ILE A 359 18.66 -1.08 -8.53
N ILE A 360 18.79 -0.73 -7.27
CA ILE A 360 17.69 -0.18 -6.48
C ILE A 360 17.27 1.19 -7.02
N VAL A 361 18.22 2.05 -7.36
CA VAL A 361 17.98 3.37 -7.95
C VAL A 361 17.25 3.23 -9.29
N LEU A 362 17.72 2.33 -10.17
CA LEU A 362 17.09 2.05 -11.46
C LEU A 362 15.66 1.49 -11.30
N LEU A 363 15.48 0.56 -10.36
CA LEU A 363 14.16 0.02 -10.06
C LEU A 363 13.18 1.13 -9.64
N PHE A 364 13.60 2.01 -8.74
CA PHE A 364 12.77 3.14 -8.33
C PHE A 364 12.52 4.14 -9.45
N PHE A 365 13.50 4.35 -10.32
CA PHE A 365 13.32 5.17 -11.51
C PHE A 365 12.19 4.65 -12.40
N PHE A 366 12.24 3.38 -12.79
CA PHE A 366 11.20 2.79 -13.64
C PHE A 366 9.84 2.71 -12.95
N LEU A 367 9.81 2.41 -11.64
CA LEU A 367 8.56 2.38 -10.88
C LEU A 367 7.93 3.77 -10.77
N SER A 368 8.72 4.82 -10.53
CA SER A 368 8.22 6.20 -10.50
C SER A 368 7.69 6.63 -11.86
N LEU A 369 8.34 6.21 -12.94
CA LEU A 369 7.88 6.46 -14.31
C LEU A 369 6.53 5.80 -14.59
N LEU A 370 6.31 4.56 -14.13
CA LEU A 370 5.02 3.88 -14.23
C LEU A 370 3.94 4.52 -13.35
N GLU A 371 4.31 4.98 -12.16
CA GLU A 371 3.41 5.63 -11.21
C GLU A 371 2.93 6.98 -11.77
N ASP A 372 3.86 7.84 -12.18
CA ASP A 372 3.56 9.19 -12.69
C ASP A 372 2.81 9.15 -14.04
N SER A 373 3.05 8.12 -14.87
CA SER A 373 2.31 7.94 -16.13
C SER A 373 0.83 7.59 -15.92
N GLY A 374 0.42 7.17 -14.70
CA GLY A 374 -0.91 6.69 -14.39
C GLY A 374 -1.15 5.21 -14.75
N TYR A 375 -0.12 4.49 -15.24
CA TYR A 375 -0.25 3.08 -15.61
C TYR A 375 -0.53 2.17 -14.42
N MET A 376 0.05 2.47 -13.25
CA MET A 376 -0.14 1.67 -12.03
C MET A 376 -1.60 1.63 -11.55
N ALA A 377 -2.37 2.70 -11.79
CA ALA A 377 -3.80 2.71 -11.50
C ALA A 377 -4.58 1.69 -12.35
N ARG A 378 -4.22 1.53 -13.63
CA ARG A 378 -4.82 0.55 -14.56
C ARG A 378 -4.50 -0.87 -14.13
N VAL A 379 -3.27 -1.12 -13.76
CA VAL A 379 -2.83 -2.43 -13.23
C VAL A 379 -3.62 -2.79 -11.97
N ALA A 380 -3.75 -1.85 -11.04
CA ALA A 380 -4.54 -2.05 -9.83
C ALA A 380 -6.00 -2.36 -10.16
N PHE A 381 -6.59 -1.68 -11.14
CA PHE A 381 -7.96 -1.91 -11.61
C PHE A 381 -8.14 -3.31 -12.20
N VAL A 382 -7.25 -3.74 -13.10
CA VAL A 382 -7.31 -5.07 -13.73
C VAL A 382 -7.17 -6.19 -12.69
N MET A 383 -6.29 -6.00 -11.71
CA MET A 383 -6.00 -6.99 -10.67
C MET A 383 -7.02 -7.02 -9.53
N ASP A 384 -7.86 -6.00 -9.39
CA ASP A 384 -8.81 -5.86 -8.27
C ASP A 384 -9.74 -7.08 -8.15
N LYS A 385 -10.31 -7.53 -9.24
CA LYS A 385 -11.20 -8.70 -9.26
C LYS A 385 -10.53 -9.99 -8.75
N LEU A 386 -9.23 -10.17 -9.03
CA LEU A 386 -8.47 -11.33 -8.58
C LEU A 386 -8.10 -11.21 -7.10
N LEU A 387 -7.65 -10.04 -6.68
CA LEU A 387 -7.20 -9.80 -5.30
C LEU A 387 -8.35 -9.80 -4.29
N ARG A 388 -9.52 -9.33 -4.66
CA ARG A 388 -10.72 -9.42 -3.80
C ARG A 388 -11.07 -10.86 -3.43
N LYS A 389 -10.84 -11.84 -4.31
CA LYS A 389 -11.06 -13.25 -3.97
C LYS A 389 -10.21 -13.71 -2.79
N ILE A 390 -8.99 -13.20 -2.68
CA ILE A 390 -8.08 -13.49 -1.56
C ILE A 390 -8.20 -12.48 -0.41
N GLY A 391 -9.16 -11.53 -0.50
CA GLY A 391 -9.47 -10.56 0.55
C GLY A 391 -8.62 -9.30 0.54
N LEU A 392 -8.00 -8.94 -0.58
CA LEU A 392 -7.21 -7.72 -0.76
C LEU A 392 -7.84 -6.79 -1.79
N SER A 393 -7.62 -5.50 -1.67
CA SER A 393 -7.96 -4.53 -2.72
C SER A 393 -6.95 -4.55 -3.86
N GLY A 394 -7.35 -4.12 -5.07
CA GLY A 394 -6.47 -4.05 -6.22
C GLY A 394 -5.20 -3.22 -6.01
N ARG A 395 -5.25 -2.22 -5.13
CA ARG A 395 -4.09 -1.40 -4.76
C ARG A 395 -2.98 -2.20 -4.08
N SER A 396 -3.31 -3.29 -3.38
CA SER A 396 -2.34 -4.18 -2.74
C SER A 396 -1.42 -4.88 -3.75
N PHE A 397 -1.83 -4.95 -5.03
CA PHE A 397 -1.03 -5.56 -6.08
C PHE A 397 0.29 -4.81 -6.33
N VAL A 398 0.27 -3.48 -6.25
CA VAL A 398 1.44 -2.64 -6.49
C VAL A 398 2.59 -2.95 -5.51
N PRO A 399 2.39 -2.91 -4.18
CA PRO A 399 3.40 -3.38 -3.23
C PRO A 399 3.87 -4.82 -3.48
N MET A 400 2.96 -5.75 -3.72
CA MET A 400 3.32 -7.15 -3.98
C MET A 400 4.19 -7.30 -5.23
N LEU A 401 3.91 -6.53 -6.28
CA LEU A 401 4.71 -6.51 -7.50
C LEU A 401 6.13 -5.98 -7.25
N ILE A 402 6.25 -4.87 -6.52
CA ILE A 402 7.55 -4.32 -6.11
C ILE A 402 8.35 -5.38 -5.32
N GLY A 403 7.66 -6.26 -4.61
CA GLY A 403 8.24 -7.38 -3.85
C GLY A 403 9.08 -8.34 -4.69
N PHE A 404 8.79 -8.51 -5.97
CA PHE A 404 9.65 -9.29 -6.88
C PHE A 404 11.02 -8.63 -7.13
N GLY A 405 11.11 -7.33 -7.03
CA GLY A 405 12.38 -6.62 -7.04
C GLY A 405 13.06 -6.60 -5.67
N CYS A 406 12.40 -6.02 -4.67
CA CYS A 406 12.90 -5.91 -3.30
C CYS A 406 11.74 -5.77 -2.30
N SER A 407 11.77 -6.58 -1.23
CA SER A 407 10.74 -6.56 -0.20
C SER A 407 10.74 -5.27 0.64
N VAL A 408 11.89 -4.57 0.77
CA VAL A 408 11.97 -3.33 1.57
C VAL A 408 11.09 -2.22 1.00
N PRO A 409 11.28 -1.78 -0.27
CA PRO A 409 10.42 -0.76 -0.87
C PRO A 409 8.98 -1.24 -1.02
N ALA A 410 8.76 -2.54 -1.24
CA ALA A 410 7.45 -3.13 -1.32
C ALA A 410 6.64 -2.93 -0.03
N ILE A 411 7.22 -3.25 1.12
CA ILE A 411 6.61 -3.05 2.43
C ILE A 411 6.36 -1.55 2.69
N MET A 412 7.32 -0.68 2.32
CA MET A 412 7.14 0.77 2.46
C MET A 412 6.03 1.33 1.57
N ALA A 413 5.83 0.78 0.37
CA ALA A 413 4.78 1.19 -0.54
C ALA A 413 3.37 0.87 0.00
N THR A 414 3.24 -0.03 0.99
CA THR A 414 1.94 -0.32 1.63
C THR A 414 1.33 0.87 2.35
N ARG A 415 2.07 1.95 2.60
CA ARG A 415 1.56 3.23 3.15
C ARG A 415 0.49 3.88 2.27
N THR A 416 0.51 3.59 0.97
CA THR A 416 -0.49 4.12 0.02
C THR A 416 -1.84 3.42 0.11
N LEU A 417 -1.92 2.34 0.90
CA LEU A 417 -3.16 1.61 1.14
C LEU A 417 -3.99 2.32 2.21
N SER A 418 -5.21 2.63 1.88
CA SER A 418 -6.15 3.35 2.75
C SER A 418 -6.69 2.49 3.89
N SER A 419 -6.78 1.17 3.71
CA SER A 419 -7.24 0.23 4.72
C SER A 419 -6.08 -0.30 5.57
N ASP A 420 -6.14 -0.13 6.88
CA ASP A 420 -5.14 -0.69 7.82
C ASP A 420 -5.10 -2.23 7.77
N ARG A 421 -6.25 -2.86 7.56
CA ARG A 421 -6.39 -4.30 7.34
C ARG A 421 -5.63 -4.76 6.09
N ASP A 422 -5.92 -4.16 4.93
CA ASP A 422 -5.27 -4.50 3.66
C ASP A 422 -3.77 -4.20 3.72
N ARG A 423 -3.37 -3.11 4.39
CA ARG A 423 -1.97 -2.76 4.62
C ARG A 423 -1.24 -3.85 5.40
N LYS A 424 -1.76 -4.27 6.55
CA LYS A 424 -1.17 -5.32 7.40
C LYS A 424 -1.10 -6.66 6.67
N MET A 425 -2.18 -7.05 6.01
CA MET A 425 -2.23 -8.29 5.24
C MET A 425 -1.24 -8.28 4.08
N THR A 426 -1.11 -7.16 3.36
CA THR A 426 -0.13 -7.02 2.27
C THR A 426 1.30 -7.10 2.80
N ILE A 427 1.61 -6.50 3.96
CA ILE A 427 2.94 -6.61 4.60
C ILE A 427 3.29 -8.08 4.92
N VAL A 428 2.32 -8.86 5.40
CA VAL A 428 2.54 -10.29 5.70
C VAL A 428 2.81 -11.10 4.44
N LEU A 429 2.10 -10.83 3.33
CA LEU A 429 2.16 -11.62 2.11
C LEU A 429 3.33 -11.23 1.17
N THR A 430 3.75 -9.96 1.18
CA THR A 430 4.78 -9.44 0.28
C THR A 430 6.11 -10.21 0.32
N PRO A 431 6.68 -10.66 1.47
CA PRO A 431 7.93 -11.39 1.50
C PRO A 431 7.92 -12.78 0.86
N PHE A 432 6.74 -13.36 0.60
CA PHE A 432 6.64 -14.59 -0.18
C PHE A 432 6.98 -14.39 -1.65
N MET A 433 6.92 -13.15 -2.14
CA MET A 433 7.42 -12.80 -3.48
C MET A 433 8.94 -12.94 -3.52
N SER A 434 9.43 -13.53 -4.61
CA SER A 434 10.85 -13.81 -4.75
C SER A 434 11.61 -12.54 -5.17
N CYS A 435 12.35 -11.93 -4.24
CA CYS A 435 13.16 -10.75 -4.56
C CYS A 435 14.48 -11.11 -5.27
N SER A 436 15.10 -10.11 -5.92
CA SER A 436 16.35 -10.28 -6.67
C SER A 436 17.52 -10.84 -5.86
N ALA A 437 17.62 -10.54 -4.57
CA ALA A 437 18.68 -11.05 -3.68
C ALA A 437 18.63 -12.58 -3.48
N LYS A 438 17.53 -13.23 -3.84
CA LYS A 438 17.40 -14.70 -3.81
C LYS A 438 17.94 -15.37 -5.08
N LEU A 439 18.08 -14.64 -6.20
CA LEU A 439 18.53 -15.18 -7.48
C LEU A 439 19.91 -15.87 -7.43
N PRO A 440 20.95 -15.32 -6.76
CA PRO A 440 22.24 -16.00 -6.66
C PRO A 440 22.11 -17.38 -5.99
N ILE A 441 21.25 -17.53 -4.98
CA ILE A 441 21.02 -18.81 -4.31
C ILE A 441 20.39 -19.81 -5.28
N TYR A 442 19.40 -19.36 -6.09
CA TYR A 442 18.78 -20.21 -7.12
C TYR A 442 19.82 -20.65 -8.15
N GLY A 443 20.60 -19.70 -8.66
CA GLY A 443 21.66 -19.98 -9.64
C GLY A 443 22.62 -21.05 -9.14
N MET A 444 23.17 -20.86 -7.96
CA MET A 444 24.11 -21.79 -7.34
C MET A 444 23.53 -23.22 -7.19
N ILE A 445 22.39 -23.34 -6.56
CA ILE A 445 21.77 -24.65 -6.28
C ILE A 445 21.23 -25.31 -7.55
N THR A 446 20.59 -24.54 -8.46
CA THR A 446 20.04 -25.12 -9.70
C THR A 446 21.14 -25.59 -10.65
N THR A 447 22.27 -24.89 -10.71
CA THR A 447 23.42 -25.32 -11.52
C THR A 447 24.05 -26.59 -10.95
N ALA A 448 24.10 -26.71 -9.61
CA ALA A 448 24.69 -27.89 -8.96
C ALA A 448 23.80 -29.15 -9.10
N PHE A 449 22.50 -29.04 -8.94
CA PHE A 449 21.60 -30.18 -8.81
C PHE A 449 20.69 -30.43 -10.01
N PHE A 450 20.40 -29.38 -10.81
CA PHE A 450 19.42 -29.44 -11.92
C PHE A 450 20.01 -28.89 -13.24
N PRO A 451 21.21 -29.34 -13.69
CA PRO A 451 21.88 -28.75 -14.85
C PRO A 451 21.07 -28.91 -16.15
N GLY A 452 20.21 -29.93 -16.23
CA GLY A 452 19.37 -30.16 -17.42
C GLY A 452 18.23 -29.14 -17.59
N HIS A 453 17.66 -28.61 -16.49
CA HIS A 453 16.46 -27.76 -16.51
C HIS A 453 16.49 -26.65 -15.46
N PRO A 454 17.55 -25.83 -15.35
CA PRO A 454 17.66 -24.80 -14.30
C PRO A 454 16.55 -23.75 -14.36
N ALA A 455 16.15 -23.35 -15.57
CA ALA A 455 15.08 -22.37 -15.77
C ALA A 455 13.72 -22.86 -15.28
N ILE A 456 13.40 -24.14 -15.48
CA ILE A 456 12.12 -24.72 -15.03
C ILE A 456 12.07 -24.71 -13.50
N VAL A 457 13.17 -25.10 -12.83
CA VAL A 457 13.25 -25.09 -11.38
C VAL A 457 13.12 -23.65 -10.84
N MET A 458 13.80 -22.67 -11.45
CA MET A 458 13.65 -21.26 -11.05
C MET A 458 12.21 -20.78 -11.18
N VAL A 459 11.56 -21.04 -12.30
CA VAL A 459 10.14 -20.66 -12.52
C VAL A 459 9.23 -21.36 -11.50
N SER A 460 9.47 -22.64 -11.20
CA SER A 460 8.68 -23.38 -10.21
C SER A 460 8.77 -22.76 -8.81
N LEU A 461 9.94 -22.22 -8.43
CA LEU A 461 10.13 -21.50 -7.16
C LEU A 461 9.38 -20.18 -7.11
N TYR A 462 9.34 -19.41 -8.21
CA TYR A 462 8.52 -18.19 -8.29
C TYR A 462 7.03 -18.52 -8.17
N VAL A 463 6.57 -19.55 -8.89
CA VAL A 463 5.18 -20.02 -8.81
C VAL A 463 4.85 -20.49 -7.40
N LEU A 464 5.75 -21.23 -6.75
CA LEU A 464 5.60 -21.67 -5.35
C LEU A 464 5.36 -20.47 -4.42
N GLY A 465 6.17 -19.42 -4.53
CA GLY A 465 6.00 -18.20 -3.73
C GLY A 465 4.62 -17.56 -3.91
N ILE A 466 4.16 -17.45 -5.17
CA ILE A 466 2.83 -16.90 -5.50
C ILE A 466 1.71 -17.79 -4.92
N VAL A 467 1.81 -19.10 -5.10
CA VAL A 467 0.81 -20.06 -4.58
C VAL A 467 0.73 -19.98 -3.06
N VAL A 468 1.86 -19.98 -2.37
CA VAL A 468 1.91 -19.85 -0.91
C VAL A 468 1.33 -18.52 -0.44
N ALA A 469 1.59 -17.43 -1.15
CA ALA A 469 0.99 -16.12 -0.85
C ALA A 469 -0.53 -16.14 -1.00
N ILE A 470 -1.06 -16.77 -2.05
CA ILE A 470 -2.51 -16.92 -2.27
C ILE A 470 -3.14 -17.77 -1.15
N LEU A 471 -2.55 -18.92 -0.84
CA LEU A 471 -3.05 -19.82 0.22
C LEU A 471 -3.01 -19.13 1.60
N SER A 472 -1.91 -18.45 1.91
CA SER A 472 -1.78 -17.64 3.13
C SER A 472 -2.80 -16.50 3.16
N GLY A 473 -3.05 -15.84 2.03
CA GLY A 473 -4.07 -14.80 1.91
C GLY A 473 -5.48 -15.31 2.21
N LEU A 474 -5.86 -16.46 1.63
CA LEU A 474 -7.15 -17.11 1.91
C LEU A 474 -7.28 -17.54 3.37
N LEU A 475 -6.22 -18.08 3.97
CA LEU A 475 -6.21 -18.47 5.38
C LEU A 475 -6.38 -17.24 6.28
N LEU A 476 -5.60 -16.20 6.05
CA LEU A 476 -5.59 -14.98 6.86
C LEU A 476 -6.88 -14.17 6.73
N LYS A 477 -7.51 -14.15 5.55
CA LYS A 477 -8.81 -13.53 5.32
C LYS A 477 -9.89 -14.13 6.24
N ASN A 478 -9.88 -15.44 6.41
CA ASN A 478 -10.91 -16.14 7.16
C ASN A 478 -10.63 -16.23 8.67
N THR A 479 -9.40 -15.90 9.10
CA THR A 479 -8.98 -16.07 10.51
C THR A 479 -8.69 -14.74 11.21
N ILE A 480 -7.62 -14.03 10.79
CA ILE A 480 -7.09 -12.86 11.49
C ILE A 480 -7.60 -11.56 10.87
N PHE A 481 -7.69 -11.51 9.54
CA PHE A 481 -8.07 -10.30 8.79
C PHE A 481 -9.48 -10.45 8.22
N GLN A 482 -10.47 -10.69 9.10
CA GLN A 482 -11.88 -10.77 8.73
C GLN A 482 -12.42 -9.42 8.24
N GLY A 483 -13.46 -9.44 7.42
CA GLY A 483 -14.11 -8.27 6.83
C GLY A 483 -13.89 -8.14 5.32
N ASN A 484 -14.64 -7.24 4.69
CA ASN A 484 -14.58 -7.00 3.26
C ASN A 484 -13.42 -6.08 2.90
N SER A 485 -12.81 -6.31 1.73
CA SER A 485 -11.83 -5.38 1.17
C SER A 485 -12.53 -4.10 0.73
N VAL A 486 -11.87 -2.95 0.91
CA VAL A 486 -12.40 -1.65 0.45
C VAL A 486 -12.66 -1.71 -1.05
N PRO A 487 -13.88 -1.36 -1.52
CA PRO A 487 -14.18 -1.32 -2.94
C PRO A 487 -13.22 -0.37 -3.67
N PHE A 488 -12.69 -0.83 -4.81
CA PHE A 488 -11.81 0.00 -5.62
C PHE A 488 -12.66 0.90 -6.52
N VAL A 489 -13.12 2.00 -5.96
CA VAL A 489 -13.81 3.07 -6.69
C VAL A 489 -12.78 4.15 -7.01
N MET A 490 -12.15 4.07 -8.18
CA MET A 490 -11.20 5.07 -8.63
C MET A 490 -11.35 5.32 -10.12
N GLU A 491 -11.53 6.57 -10.49
CA GLU A 491 -11.33 7.00 -11.88
C GLU A 491 -9.88 6.76 -12.28
N LEU A 492 -9.69 6.26 -13.49
CA LEU A 492 -8.36 6.12 -14.05
C LEU A 492 -7.84 7.51 -14.43
N PRO A 493 -6.76 8.01 -13.80
CA PRO A 493 -6.23 9.34 -14.12
C PRO A 493 -5.83 9.39 -15.59
N ALA A 494 -5.96 10.53 -16.27
CA ALA A 494 -5.50 10.68 -17.64
C ALA A 494 -4.00 10.34 -17.75
N TYR A 495 -3.58 9.72 -18.87
CA TYR A 495 -2.15 9.48 -19.08
C TYR A 495 -1.42 10.81 -19.20
N ARG A 496 -0.36 10.95 -18.43
CA ARG A 496 0.52 12.12 -18.46
C ARG A 496 1.94 11.66 -18.76
N LEU A 497 2.68 12.50 -19.50
CA LEU A 497 4.12 12.29 -19.60
C LEU A 497 4.73 12.61 -18.24
N PRO A 498 5.53 11.69 -17.67
CA PRO A 498 6.17 11.90 -16.38
C PRO A 498 7.07 13.16 -16.43
N ASP A 499 6.99 14.00 -15.41
CA ASP A 499 7.90 15.13 -15.27
C ASP A 499 9.26 14.64 -14.78
N ALA A 500 10.30 14.88 -15.58
CA ALA A 500 11.64 14.38 -15.28
C ALA A 500 12.16 14.85 -13.91
N LYS A 501 11.81 16.06 -13.48
CA LYS A 501 12.22 16.60 -12.18
C LYS A 501 11.54 15.85 -11.03
N SER A 502 10.25 15.59 -11.15
CA SER A 502 9.48 14.83 -10.14
C SER A 502 9.99 13.40 -10.03
N VAL A 503 10.19 12.71 -11.16
CA VAL A 503 10.74 11.33 -11.17
C VAL A 503 12.10 11.26 -10.50
N LEU A 504 13.02 12.17 -10.82
CA LEU A 504 14.35 12.21 -10.23
C LEU A 504 14.32 12.53 -8.73
N LEU A 505 13.43 13.42 -8.31
CA LEU A 505 13.27 13.76 -6.89
C LEU A 505 12.73 12.57 -6.10
N HIS A 506 11.67 11.91 -6.56
CA HIS A 506 11.10 10.72 -5.92
C HIS A 506 12.11 9.56 -5.88
N MET A 507 12.85 9.35 -6.98
CA MET A 507 13.93 8.37 -7.02
C MET A 507 15.00 8.66 -5.96
N TRP A 508 15.44 9.92 -5.84
CA TRP A 508 16.46 10.32 -4.87
C TRP A 508 16.00 10.19 -3.42
N GLU A 509 14.77 10.60 -3.11
CA GLU A 509 14.20 10.43 -1.76
C GLU A 509 14.15 8.97 -1.34
N LYS A 510 13.67 8.08 -2.21
CA LYS A 510 13.62 6.64 -1.96
C LYS A 510 15.02 6.02 -1.84
N ALA A 511 15.98 6.44 -2.67
CA ALA A 511 17.38 6.02 -2.58
C ALA A 511 18.05 6.48 -1.29
N LYS A 512 17.84 7.73 -0.88
CA LYS A 512 18.35 8.28 0.37
C LYS A 512 17.80 7.54 1.60
N ASP A 513 16.51 7.26 1.60
CA ASP A 513 15.85 6.48 2.66
C ASP A 513 16.44 5.05 2.77
N PHE A 514 16.71 4.42 1.64
CA PHE A 514 17.36 3.11 1.59
C PHE A 514 18.79 3.17 2.14
N LEU A 515 19.61 4.13 1.69
CA LEU A 515 20.99 4.33 2.15
C LEU A 515 21.03 4.53 3.67
N HIS A 516 20.19 5.41 4.20
CA HIS A 516 20.16 5.66 5.64
C HIS A 516 19.85 4.40 6.47
N LYS A 517 18.93 3.54 5.98
CA LYS A 517 18.60 2.28 6.64
C LYS A 517 19.69 1.24 6.48
N ALA A 518 20.33 1.19 5.31
CA ALA A 518 21.44 0.29 5.04
C ALA A 518 22.62 0.58 5.98
N PHE A 519 23.01 1.84 6.09
CA PHE A 519 24.13 2.23 6.97
C PHE A 519 23.85 2.05 8.47
N THR A 520 22.58 2.13 8.92
CA THR A 520 22.28 1.97 10.35
C THR A 520 22.07 0.50 10.75
N ILE A 521 21.21 -0.22 10.05
CA ILE A 521 20.74 -1.54 10.50
C ILE A 521 21.64 -2.63 9.99
N ILE A 522 22.00 -2.60 8.70
CA ILE A 522 22.81 -3.68 8.08
C ILE A 522 24.25 -3.60 8.59
N PHE A 523 24.78 -2.40 8.76
CA PHE A 523 26.11 -2.19 9.35
C PHE A 523 26.24 -2.87 10.73
N ILE A 524 25.29 -2.62 11.64
CA ILE A 524 25.31 -3.24 12.97
C ILE A 524 25.16 -4.75 12.85
N ALA A 525 24.24 -5.22 12.02
CA ALA A 525 24.03 -6.65 11.80
C ALA A 525 25.28 -7.36 11.23
N SER A 526 26.00 -6.72 10.30
CA SER A 526 27.24 -7.26 9.73
C SER A 526 28.34 -7.40 10.77
N ILE A 527 28.50 -6.41 11.64
CA ILE A 527 29.48 -6.49 12.75
C ILE A 527 29.13 -7.64 13.71
N VAL A 528 27.85 -7.79 14.05
CA VAL A 528 27.40 -8.89 14.93
C VAL A 528 27.68 -10.25 14.29
N ILE A 529 27.36 -10.43 13.02
CA ILE A 529 27.62 -11.69 12.30
C ILE A 529 29.11 -11.94 12.20
N TRP A 530 29.92 -10.92 11.83
CA TRP A 530 31.37 -11.04 11.80
C TRP A 530 31.92 -11.51 13.17
N PHE A 531 31.44 -10.92 14.27
CA PHE A 531 31.85 -11.32 15.61
C PHE A 531 31.51 -12.80 15.88
N LEU A 532 30.28 -13.21 15.62
CA LEU A 532 29.84 -14.60 15.81
C LEU A 532 30.60 -15.59 14.91
N GLN A 533 31.10 -15.16 13.76
CA GLN A 533 31.84 -15.96 12.79
C GLN A 533 33.32 -16.05 13.08
N SER A 534 33.88 -15.00 13.72
CA SER A 534 35.31 -14.88 13.96
C SER A 534 35.77 -15.36 15.35
N PHE A 535 34.85 -15.53 16.30
CA PHE A 535 35.19 -15.88 17.67
C PHE A 535 34.55 -17.20 18.10
N ASP A 536 35.28 -17.92 19.01
CA ASP A 536 34.73 -19.07 19.74
C ASP A 536 34.02 -18.61 21.05
N TRP A 537 33.41 -19.57 21.77
CA TRP A 537 32.75 -19.30 23.07
C TRP A 537 33.72 -18.81 24.16
N ARG A 538 35.02 -18.89 23.97
CA ARG A 538 36.05 -18.40 24.89
C ARG A 538 36.60 -17.03 24.46
N LEU A 539 36.01 -16.42 23.42
CA LEU A 539 36.40 -15.14 22.81
C LEU A 539 37.80 -15.18 22.20
N ASN A 540 38.30 -16.37 21.78
CA ASN A 540 39.49 -16.49 20.95
C ASN A 540 39.10 -16.36 19.49
N MET A 541 39.94 -15.68 18.72
CA MET A 541 39.78 -15.61 17.29
C MET A 541 40.07 -16.96 16.64
N VAL A 542 39.07 -17.47 15.87
CA VAL A 542 39.20 -18.79 15.23
C VAL A 542 39.79 -18.65 13.84
N SER A 543 40.69 -19.54 13.49
CA SER A 543 41.22 -19.66 12.13
C SER A 543 40.34 -20.51 11.21
N ASP A 544 39.52 -21.40 11.79
CA ASP A 544 38.54 -22.20 11.07
C ASP A 544 37.14 -21.86 11.52
N SER A 545 36.29 -21.39 10.59
CA SER A 545 34.91 -20.98 10.84
C SER A 545 34.06 -22.09 11.43
N ALA A 546 34.45 -23.37 11.32
CA ALA A 546 33.76 -24.50 11.93
C ALA A 546 33.77 -24.47 13.48
N ASN A 547 34.74 -23.80 14.08
CA ASN A 547 34.87 -23.65 15.53
C ASN A 547 34.25 -22.35 16.08
N SER A 548 33.56 -21.57 15.24
CA SER A 548 32.98 -20.31 15.61
C SER A 548 31.71 -20.49 16.45
N ILE A 549 31.35 -19.42 17.16
CA ILE A 549 30.05 -19.33 17.86
C ILE A 549 28.88 -19.57 16.87
N LEU A 550 28.99 -18.99 15.68
CA LEU A 550 27.95 -19.12 14.66
C LEU A 550 27.78 -20.56 14.18
N ALA A 551 28.88 -21.30 13.96
CA ALA A 551 28.85 -22.72 13.62
C ALA A 551 28.26 -23.57 14.76
N SER A 552 28.59 -23.26 16.01
CA SER A 552 28.02 -23.92 17.17
C SER A 552 26.49 -23.70 17.26
N VAL A 553 26.02 -22.49 17.03
CA VAL A 553 24.58 -22.18 16.98
C VAL A 553 23.93 -22.91 15.79
N GLY A 554 24.59 -22.93 14.63
CA GLY A 554 24.13 -23.66 13.44
C GLY A 554 23.97 -25.16 13.72
N SER A 555 24.91 -25.78 14.43
CA SER A 555 24.84 -27.20 14.78
C SER A 555 23.73 -27.55 15.79
N ILE A 556 23.41 -26.63 16.70
CA ILE A 556 22.26 -26.78 17.63
C ILE A 556 20.92 -26.70 16.88
N ILE A 557 20.83 -25.85 15.85
CA ILE A 557 19.61 -25.64 15.07
C ILE A 557 19.46 -26.68 13.95
N ALA A 558 20.55 -27.27 13.46
CA ALA A 558 20.55 -28.22 12.34
C ALA A 558 19.52 -29.39 12.50
N PRO A 559 19.38 -30.03 13.66
CA PRO A 559 18.40 -31.10 13.84
C PRO A 559 16.94 -30.68 13.57
N LEU A 560 16.62 -29.41 13.73
CA LEU A 560 15.29 -28.88 13.44
C LEU A 560 14.94 -29.01 11.94
N PHE A 561 15.93 -29.01 11.06
CA PHE A 561 15.75 -29.11 9.60
C PHE A 561 15.75 -30.56 9.09
N THR A 562 15.91 -31.56 9.95
CA THR A 562 15.83 -32.98 9.56
C THR A 562 14.53 -33.33 8.81
N PRO A 563 13.33 -32.85 9.21
CA PRO A 563 12.10 -33.11 8.45
C PRO A 563 12.08 -32.51 7.04
N LEU A 564 12.93 -31.50 6.77
CA LEU A 564 13.09 -30.88 5.46
C LEU A 564 14.17 -31.59 4.59
N GLY A 565 14.81 -32.62 5.12
CA GLY A 565 15.82 -33.43 4.42
C GLY A 565 17.24 -32.90 4.50
N PHE A 566 17.53 -31.90 5.32
CA PHE A 566 18.87 -31.41 5.56
C PHE A 566 19.10 -31.11 7.05
N ASN A 567 20.13 -31.69 7.63
CA ASN A 567 20.54 -31.48 9.03
C ASN A 567 22.02 -31.07 9.15
N ASP A 568 22.59 -30.56 8.08
CA ASP A 568 23.98 -30.11 8.06
C ASP A 568 24.09 -28.71 8.71
N TRP A 569 25.03 -28.57 9.64
CA TRP A 569 25.26 -27.31 10.34
C TRP A 569 25.65 -26.15 9.39
N ARG A 570 26.29 -26.44 8.28
CA ARG A 570 26.68 -25.44 7.26
C ARG A 570 25.43 -24.83 6.61
N ALA A 571 24.47 -25.66 6.26
CA ALA A 571 23.18 -25.22 5.73
C ALA A 571 22.42 -24.34 6.74
N SER A 572 22.37 -24.76 8.01
CA SER A 572 21.72 -24.01 9.09
C SER A 572 22.41 -22.67 9.36
N THR A 573 23.74 -22.65 9.37
CA THR A 573 24.54 -21.43 9.52
C THR A 573 24.29 -20.46 8.35
N ALA A 574 24.22 -20.96 7.13
CA ALA A 574 23.91 -20.14 5.95
C ALA A 574 22.50 -19.55 6.01
N LEU A 575 21.50 -20.25 6.57
CA LEU A 575 20.17 -19.70 6.78
C LEU A 575 20.14 -18.59 7.84
N ILE A 576 20.96 -18.69 8.89
CA ILE A 576 21.10 -17.64 9.92
C ILE A 576 21.73 -16.39 9.30
N THR A 577 22.83 -16.51 8.55
CA THR A 577 23.44 -15.37 7.87
C THR A 577 22.54 -14.78 6.79
N GLY A 578 21.75 -15.60 6.12
CA GLY A 578 20.73 -15.20 5.15
C GLY A 578 19.58 -14.35 5.75
N PHE A 579 19.50 -14.23 7.05
CA PHE A 579 18.61 -13.25 7.69
C PHE A 579 19.19 -11.83 7.61
N THR A 580 20.49 -11.66 7.67
CA THR A 580 21.11 -10.33 7.48
C THR A 580 20.90 -9.84 6.05
N ALA A 581 21.30 -10.63 5.09
CA ALA A 581 21.10 -10.39 3.66
C ALA A 581 21.00 -11.76 2.96
N LYS A 582 20.02 -11.91 2.05
CA LYS A 582 19.74 -13.22 1.44
C LYS A 582 20.93 -13.75 0.63
N GLU A 583 21.65 -12.89 -0.06
CA GLU A 583 22.87 -13.23 -0.82
C GLU A 583 23.98 -13.81 0.06
N SER A 584 24.01 -13.50 1.36
CA SER A 584 24.99 -14.03 2.30
C SER A 584 24.90 -15.56 2.48
N VAL A 585 23.80 -16.18 2.10
CA VAL A 585 23.66 -17.64 2.05
C VAL A 585 24.72 -18.26 1.15
N VAL A 586 24.92 -17.69 -0.06
CA VAL A 586 25.91 -18.17 -1.03
C VAL A 586 27.33 -17.99 -0.47
N SER A 587 27.67 -16.77 -0.04
CA SER A 587 29.01 -16.47 0.51
C SER A 587 29.31 -17.34 1.72
N THR A 588 28.35 -17.56 2.62
CA THR A 588 28.58 -18.43 3.79
C THR A 588 28.81 -19.87 3.39
N LEU A 589 28.00 -20.43 2.47
CA LEU A 589 28.23 -21.78 1.97
C LEU A 589 29.58 -21.92 1.29
N THR A 590 30.01 -20.95 0.49
CA THR A 590 31.35 -20.94 -0.15
C THR A 590 32.47 -20.98 0.89
N ILE A 591 32.39 -20.10 1.91
CA ILE A 591 33.39 -20.05 2.99
C ILE A 591 33.42 -21.36 3.79
N LEU A 592 32.24 -21.86 4.21
CA LEU A 592 32.16 -23.06 5.07
C LEU A 592 32.48 -24.37 4.33
N THR A 593 32.41 -24.36 3.00
CA THR A 593 32.86 -25.52 2.19
C THR A 593 34.34 -25.41 1.78
N GLY A 594 34.95 -24.24 1.94
CA GLY A 594 36.34 -23.99 1.49
C GLY A 594 36.53 -24.01 -0.03
N ALA A 595 35.43 -23.79 -0.78
CA ALA A 595 35.46 -23.81 -2.23
C ALA A 595 36.14 -22.56 -2.79
N SER A 596 37.10 -22.75 -3.71
CA SER A 596 37.85 -21.68 -4.39
C SER A 596 37.32 -21.41 -5.81
N SER A 597 36.35 -22.21 -6.29
CA SER A 597 35.70 -22.03 -7.59
C SER A 597 34.24 -22.55 -7.55
N ASP A 598 33.40 -22.06 -8.47
CA ASP A 598 32.00 -22.49 -8.58
C ASP A 598 31.82 -23.98 -8.83
N ALA A 599 32.76 -24.59 -9.62
CA ALA A 599 32.76 -26.01 -9.86
C ALA A 599 33.06 -26.83 -8.58
N GLN A 600 34.00 -26.35 -7.77
CA GLN A 600 34.31 -26.94 -6.47
C GLN A 600 33.16 -26.80 -5.49
N LEU A 601 32.53 -25.63 -5.44
CA LEU A 601 31.35 -25.38 -4.62
C LEU A 601 30.20 -26.32 -4.99
N SER A 602 29.96 -26.49 -6.28
CA SER A 602 28.92 -27.42 -6.79
C SER A 602 29.19 -28.86 -6.33
N ALA A 603 30.42 -29.33 -6.43
CA ALA A 603 30.85 -30.68 -5.98
C ALA A 603 30.71 -30.85 -4.45
N MET A 604 31.01 -29.81 -3.66
CA MET A 604 30.88 -29.85 -2.21
C MET A 604 29.40 -29.83 -1.78
N LEU A 605 28.56 -29.08 -2.47
CA LEU A 605 27.13 -29.03 -2.19
C LEU A 605 26.47 -30.38 -2.39
N THR A 606 26.89 -31.20 -3.36
CA THR A 606 26.34 -32.56 -3.56
C THR A 606 26.65 -33.52 -2.42
N GLN A 607 27.62 -33.20 -1.56
CA GLN A 607 27.90 -33.96 -0.33
C GLN A 607 26.96 -33.54 0.84
N ILE A 608 26.41 -32.31 0.79
CA ILE A 608 25.54 -31.76 1.85
C ILE A 608 24.06 -32.04 1.55
N PHE A 609 23.69 -31.95 0.28
CA PHE A 609 22.32 -32.07 -0.18
C PHE A 609 22.10 -33.18 -1.18
N THR A 610 20.95 -33.81 -1.17
CA THR A 610 20.39 -34.55 -2.29
C THR A 610 19.60 -33.62 -3.20
N PRO A 611 19.27 -33.95 -4.45
CA PRO A 611 18.44 -33.07 -5.30
C PRO A 611 17.11 -32.68 -4.66
N LEU A 612 16.45 -33.58 -3.94
CA LEU A 612 15.19 -33.34 -3.25
C LEU A 612 15.38 -32.40 -2.05
N SER A 613 16.41 -32.65 -1.22
CA SER A 613 16.70 -31.77 -0.08
C SER A 613 17.20 -30.40 -0.50
N ALA A 614 17.90 -30.30 -1.63
CA ALA A 614 18.32 -29.02 -2.24
C ALA A 614 17.09 -28.20 -2.69
N PHE A 615 16.08 -28.83 -3.30
CA PHE A 615 14.85 -28.17 -3.67
C PHE A 615 14.04 -27.75 -2.42
N SER A 616 13.98 -28.59 -1.39
CA SER A 616 13.38 -28.24 -0.09
C SER A 616 14.09 -27.04 0.57
N PHE A 617 15.42 -27.03 0.56
CA PHE A 617 16.23 -25.92 1.07
C PHE A 617 15.94 -24.62 0.30
N LEU A 618 15.83 -24.67 -1.03
CA LEU A 618 15.43 -23.52 -1.84
C LEU A 618 14.03 -23.05 -1.47
N ALA A 619 13.06 -23.96 -1.37
CA ALA A 619 11.69 -23.62 -0.99
C ALA A 619 11.63 -22.93 0.39
N PHE A 620 12.34 -23.47 1.38
CA PHE A 620 12.44 -22.84 2.69
C PHE A 620 13.09 -21.44 2.59
N THR A 621 14.21 -21.33 1.86
CA THR A 621 14.97 -20.09 1.72
C THR A 621 14.18 -18.97 1.05
N ILE A 622 13.24 -19.30 0.17
CA ILE A 622 12.33 -18.33 -0.46
C ILE A 622 11.31 -17.81 0.53
N LEU A 623 10.71 -18.70 1.31
CA LEU A 623 9.50 -18.44 2.07
C LEU A 623 9.76 -17.96 3.49
N TYR A 624 10.90 -18.31 4.12
CA TYR A 624 11.17 -17.91 5.50
C TYR A 624 11.38 -16.40 5.62
N MET A 625 11.34 -15.89 6.85
CA MET A 625 11.38 -14.46 7.17
C MET A 625 12.35 -13.67 6.27
N PRO A 626 12.01 -12.45 5.89
CA PRO A 626 12.82 -11.62 5.00
C PRO A 626 14.13 -11.18 5.66
N CYS A 627 14.99 -10.51 4.88
CA CYS A 627 16.23 -9.93 5.41
C CYS A 627 15.96 -8.90 6.53
N VAL A 628 16.98 -8.60 7.33
CA VAL A 628 16.88 -7.68 8.48
C VAL A 628 16.35 -6.30 8.08
N ALA A 629 16.69 -5.81 6.89
CA ALA A 629 16.19 -4.54 6.37
C ALA A 629 14.68 -4.58 6.11
N ALA A 630 14.15 -5.67 5.55
CA ALA A 630 12.73 -5.84 5.32
C ALA A 630 11.96 -6.08 6.63
N PHE A 631 12.56 -6.79 7.59
CA PHE A 631 12.02 -6.93 8.94
C PHE A 631 11.89 -5.57 9.65
N ALA A 632 12.92 -4.72 9.55
CA ALA A 632 12.90 -3.36 10.09
C ALA A 632 11.84 -2.47 9.42
N ALA A 633 11.66 -2.61 8.10
CA ALA A 633 10.57 -1.96 7.37
C ALA A 633 9.20 -2.45 7.88
N SER A 634 9.02 -3.77 8.04
CA SER A 634 7.79 -4.34 8.61
C SER A 634 7.49 -3.80 10.01
N LYS A 635 8.49 -3.74 10.90
CA LYS A 635 8.34 -3.15 12.23
C LYS A 635 7.83 -1.71 12.16
N ARG A 636 8.39 -0.91 11.27
CA ARG A 636 8.02 0.51 11.10
C ARG A 636 6.58 0.65 10.57
N GLU A 637 6.23 -0.11 9.54
CA GLU A 637 4.91 0.00 8.91
C GLU A 637 3.79 -0.63 9.75
N LEU A 638 4.09 -1.68 10.54
CA LEU A 638 3.14 -2.27 11.50
C LEU A 638 3.04 -1.46 12.80
N GLY A 639 3.97 -0.53 13.08
CA GLY A 639 4.01 0.28 14.29
C GLY A 639 4.31 -0.50 15.58
N SER A 640 4.59 -1.82 15.51
CA SER A 640 4.77 -2.68 16.66
C SER A 640 5.82 -3.77 16.44
N MET A 641 6.78 -3.89 17.37
CA MET A 641 7.76 -4.97 17.37
C MET A 641 7.10 -6.35 17.52
N LYS A 642 6.05 -6.44 18.35
CA LYS A 642 5.30 -7.69 18.55
C LYS A 642 4.65 -8.18 17.26
N GLN A 643 4.01 -7.28 16.51
CA GLN A 643 3.39 -7.64 15.23
C GLN A 643 4.44 -8.03 14.17
N ALA A 644 5.59 -7.35 14.13
CA ALA A 644 6.67 -7.70 13.21
C ALA A 644 7.26 -9.09 13.53
N LEU A 645 7.46 -9.41 14.81
CA LEU A 645 7.92 -10.75 15.23
C LEU A 645 6.90 -11.83 14.91
N LEU A 646 5.60 -11.59 15.16
CA LEU A 646 4.54 -12.52 14.80
C LEU A 646 4.49 -12.75 13.27
N THR A 647 4.67 -11.70 12.48
CA THR A 647 4.73 -11.80 11.01
C THR A 647 5.94 -12.66 10.57
N ALA A 648 7.13 -12.39 11.11
CA ALA A 648 8.33 -13.17 10.80
C ALA A 648 8.20 -14.63 11.25
N GLY A 649 7.62 -14.88 12.43
CA GLY A 649 7.31 -16.22 12.93
C GLY A 649 6.32 -16.96 12.04
N TYR A 650 5.24 -16.30 11.61
CA TYR A 650 4.28 -16.85 10.65
C TYR A 650 4.94 -17.24 9.32
N GLN A 651 5.73 -16.35 8.74
CA GLN A 651 6.43 -16.61 7.48
C GLN A 651 7.41 -17.78 7.60
N THR A 652 8.15 -17.87 8.72
CA THR A 652 9.08 -18.97 8.98
C THR A 652 8.33 -20.28 9.18
N LEU A 653 7.19 -20.27 9.88
CA LEU A 653 6.35 -21.45 10.06
C LEU A 653 5.79 -21.95 8.71
N VAL A 654 5.28 -21.05 7.87
CA VAL A 654 4.80 -21.41 6.52
C VAL A 654 5.92 -21.99 5.67
N ALA A 655 7.12 -21.40 5.73
CA ALA A 655 8.30 -21.91 5.04
C ALA A 655 8.67 -23.31 5.51
N TYR A 656 8.62 -23.55 6.81
CA TYR A 656 8.91 -24.84 7.42
C TYR A 656 7.91 -25.92 6.98
N ILE A 657 6.62 -25.61 7.02
CA ILE A 657 5.55 -26.51 6.56
C ILE A 657 5.73 -26.82 5.07
N ALA A 658 5.94 -25.80 4.23
CA ALA A 658 6.10 -25.98 2.81
C ALA A 658 7.33 -26.83 2.47
N GLY A 659 8.49 -26.55 3.08
CA GLY A 659 9.71 -27.33 2.88
C GLY A 659 9.56 -28.79 3.34
N THR A 660 8.93 -29.00 4.51
CA THR A 660 8.65 -30.36 5.03
C THR A 660 7.72 -31.11 4.08
N LEU A 661 6.63 -30.50 3.62
CA LEU A 661 5.71 -31.14 2.68
C LEU A 661 6.41 -31.52 1.37
N ILE A 662 7.22 -30.62 0.82
CA ILE A 662 7.97 -30.87 -0.40
C ILE A 662 8.92 -32.07 -0.22
N TYR A 663 9.66 -32.12 0.89
CA TYR A 663 10.60 -33.20 1.13
C TYR A 663 9.89 -34.52 1.41
N GLN A 664 8.91 -34.53 2.32
CA GLN A 664 8.22 -35.77 2.73
C GLN A 664 7.39 -36.36 1.58
N VAL A 665 6.64 -35.51 0.84
CA VAL A 665 5.89 -35.99 -0.32
C VAL A 665 6.84 -36.43 -1.44
N GLY A 666 7.91 -35.64 -1.69
CA GLY A 666 8.91 -36.00 -2.69
C GLY A 666 9.62 -37.32 -2.39
N SER A 667 9.94 -37.60 -1.12
CA SER A 667 10.57 -38.88 -0.69
C SER A 667 9.65 -40.09 -0.75
N LEU A 668 8.33 -39.89 -0.86
CA LEU A 668 7.36 -40.97 -1.08
C LEU A 668 7.17 -41.31 -2.56
N ILE A 669 7.47 -40.34 -3.44
CA ILE A 669 7.24 -40.47 -4.90
C ILE A 669 8.52 -40.91 -5.63
N LEU A 670 9.67 -40.47 -5.14
CA LEU A 670 11.01 -40.81 -5.68
C LEU A 670 11.62 -42.02 -4.95
#